data_dd95d3776eafcbc1f1282cded83984c3
#
_entry.id   dd95d3776eafcbc1f1282cded83984c3
#
_cell.length_a   1.000
_cell.length_b   1.000
_cell.length_c   1.000
_cell.angle_alpha   90.00
_cell.angle_beta   90.00
_cell.angle_gamma   90.00
#
_symmetry.space_group_name_H-M   'P 1'
#
loop_
_entity.id
_entity.type
_entity.pdbx_description
1 polymer ?
#
loop_
_entity_poly.entity_id
_entity_poly.type
_entity_poly.pdbx_seq_one_letter_code
_entity_poly.pdbx_strand_id
1 'polypeptide(L)'
;MKESDVEQKVDDIDNMDFKKVPIEHSIEIINIINNMNKITRDKFKKKFFKTSLIIIVIIIFLIITKKMLYDGIIKVIYEDKDDYQDKYYGNQTFDETETDDSELFYLIQNKSKIDIKSFSSPQLRNPNNIKLIEKLEITVDIEYEKFVHLRIKEADNKRWEVPEKDVLNKDYIDNKTDNIVSLSIYSNMLDSEDFYLELLRNEDEDEIDEMNDFGHVEPINERNSTSEEFAFRLVNNDNQEFYYFNSSQNFIFSDTYINFESKLTSNEIYGFGERTHDFKLNEGIYTMWPFDCSGTRYDDGKGGMNQYSHQPIGLHKTKYENLWLGFVFLNTNAQDVVIKYNNNNESEVFLTHKTIGGIIDYYIIVGNYPEDVIRNIQFLLGIPPLPPYWSLGNHQSRYGIKTFNEFKDIYNNYKKYEIPLDTMWIDIDAMDNYEIFTLSKDFAKMKPFINDTIHKDGGKFVPIIDIGVSYENKDSPYIKLGNSLDIFIKSNYTKKPLIAKVWPGKTVFPDFFNPKVNKFWNKGLKDYHDIVYYDGIWLDMNEPANLLKKSKCIGEVADEKECTKDKNKYYNDDLPYMPGYRKNVKENLSFWSISENAIIYGNNTIYDVKPLLAFYQNKITYEFLENDLKLRPFILSRSTTIGTGKYAFHWLGDNFSWYENIKASISGIFNFNIFGIPFSGSDICGFKYDSTKELCLRWYNLGAFYPFMRNHNTKRAKDQYPWTFIEKNEKYDTIKIIRNSVNYRYSLLRYMYSQFFLISLNEKGGFFKPVMFEFPEEKSSYEDIESRVMFGEAFLICAFYNISEEEKPFTLPNSNFNRYPKGESIMNYEEEDNQNNIINLSGKLDQLHIFLRGGYIVPYQNTFDKFILNSMRLREEKLNLIININSYKESKGVIFFDNDGINTIKNKEFIRVDLYYKDKQLNVYINKNNLEKYNYDDHILGKIEIWRADEIYGKKIKKDTKISLSIFYWSKLKKDEDIIEGSYDKENNKVIFDLSKGKEKISLFDINEIIFN
;
A
#
# COMPACT_ATOMS: atom_id res chain seq x y z
N MET A 1 -47.74 -15.31 32.32
CA MET A 1 -47.39 -15.83 33.64
C MET A 1 -48.39 -15.31 34.63
N LYS A 2 -48.93 -16.18 35.52
CA LYS A 2 -49.82 -15.74 36.61
C LYS A 2 -48.98 -15.00 37.66
N GLU A 3 -49.60 -14.10 38.41
CA GLU A 3 -48.93 -13.22 39.41
C GLU A 3 -48.15 -14.05 40.49
N SER A 4 -48.66 -15.22 40.86
CA SER A 4 -48.03 -16.20 41.73
C SER A 4 -46.71 -16.77 41.19
N ASP A 5 -46.58 -16.95 39.86
CA ASP A 5 -45.37 -17.53 39.24
C ASP A 5 -44.25 -16.49 39.14
N VAL A 6 -44.62 -15.20 39.23
CA VAL A 6 -43.66 -14.08 39.20
C VAL A 6 -43.11 -13.83 40.62
N GLU A 7 -43.99 -13.90 41.65
CA GLU A 7 -43.57 -13.75 43.06
C GLU A 7 -42.61 -14.89 43.47
N GLN A 8 -42.87 -16.13 43.06
CA GLN A 8 -42.02 -17.28 43.38
C GLN A 8 -40.64 -17.18 42.67
N LYS A 9 -40.59 -16.67 41.44
CA LYS A 9 -39.35 -16.44 40.76
C LYS A 9 -38.55 -15.22 41.27
N VAL A 10 -39.21 -14.28 41.93
CA VAL A 10 -38.57 -13.14 42.61
C VAL A 10 -37.96 -13.57 43.92
N ASP A 11 -38.65 -14.45 44.70
CA ASP A 11 -38.10 -15.02 45.94
C ASP A 11 -36.93 -15.98 45.65
N ASP A 12 -36.94 -16.68 44.52
CA ASP A 12 -35.82 -17.54 44.06
C ASP A 12 -34.58 -16.68 43.70
N ILE A 13 -34.78 -15.46 43.16
CA ILE A 13 -33.70 -14.51 42.88
C ILE A 13 -33.11 -13.89 44.17
N ASP A 14 -33.94 -13.60 45.16
CA ASP A 14 -33.49 -13.01 46.44
C ASP A 14 -32.66 -14.01 47.29
N ASN A 15 -32.80 -15.33 47.03
CA ASN A 15 -32.05 -16.36 47.72
C ASN A 15 -30.85 -16.91 46.92
N MET A 16 -30.54 -16.38 45.77
CA MET A 16 -29.39 -16.79 44.96
C MET A 16 -28.06 -16.22 45.50
N ASP A 17 -27.10 -17.09 45.70
CA ASP A 17 -25.67 -16.71 45.97
C ASP A 17 -25.02 -16.22 44.68
N PHE A 18 -25.13 -14.92 44.43
CA PHE A 18 -24.64 -14.22 43.24
C PHE A 18 -23.16 -14.38 42.95
N LYS A 19 -22.38 -14.95 43.89
CA LYS A 19 -20.96 -15.25 43.66
C LYS A 19 -20.71 -16.47 42.75
N LYS A 20 -21.77 -17.23 42.40
CA LYS A 20 -21.67 -18.48 41.64
C LYS A 20 -22.50 -18.52 40.36
N VAL A 21 -23.14 -17.44 39.92
CA VAL A 21 -24.05 -17.40 38.78
C VAL A 21 -23.23 -17.18 37.48
N PRO A 22 -23.32 -18.07 36.49
CA PRO A 22 -22.72 -17.87 35.16
C PRO A 22 -23.37 -16.71 34.41
N ILE A 23 -22.62 -16.03 33.58
CA ILE A 23 -23.02 -14.81 32.83
C ILE A 23 -24.26 -15.03 31.94
N GLU A 24 -24.46 -16.26 31.46
CA GLU A 24 -25.60 -16.67 30.63
C GLU A 24 -26.97 -16.49 31.35
N HIS A 25 -27.03 -16.61 32.69
CA HIS A 25 -28.25 -16.40 33.46
C HIS A 25 -28.62 -14.91 33.66
N SER A 26 -27.66 -14.01 33.47
CA SER A 26 -27.92 -12.57 33.58
C SER A 26 -28.81 -12.06 32.44
N ILE A 27 -28.71 -12.64 31.24
CA ILE A 27 -29.54 -12.32 30.08
C ILE A 27 -30.96 -12.79 30.29
N GLU A 28 -31.17 -13.93 30.95
CA GLU A 28 -32.49 -14.46 31.25
C GLU A 28 -33.24 -13.56 32.26
N ILE A 29 -32.53 -13.03 33.24
CA ILE A 29 -33.08 -12.09 34.26
C ILE A 29 -33.52 -10.78 33.60
N ILE A 30 -32.73 -10.23 32.67
CA ILE A 30 -33.04 -9.03 31.90
C ILE A 30 -34.28 -9.24 31.01
N ASN A 31 -34.42 -10.41 30.39
CA ASN A 31 -35.58 -10.75 29.59
C ASN A 31 -36.84 -10.92 30.42
N ILE A 32 -36.74 -11.42 31.64
CA ILE A 32 -37.89 -11.51 32.59
C ILE A 32 -38.36 -10.14 32.99
N ILE A 33 -37.45 -9.21 33.30
CA ILE A 33 -37.75 -7.82 33.69
C ILE A 33 -38.42 -7.05 32.55
N ASN A 34 -38.00 -7.25 31.32
CA ASN A 34 -38.56 -6.58 30.13
C ASN A 34 -39.95 -7.06 29.76
N ASN A 35 -40.37 -8.23 30.17
CA ASN A 35 -41.69 -8.83 29.89
C ASN A 35 -42.73 -8.60 30.98
N MET A 36 -42.41 -7.83 32.04
CA MET A 36 -43.37 -7.49 33.10
C MET A 36 -44.35 -6.38 32.69
N ASN A 37 -45.64 -6.47 33.12
CA ASN A 37 -46.59 -5.41 32.84
C ASN A 37 -46.35 -4.16 33.74
N LYS A 38 -46.95 -3.01 33.35
CA LYS A 38 -46.67 -1.68 33.92
C LYS A 38 -46.93 -1.58 35.45
N ILE A 39 -47.96 -2.30 35.96
CA ILE A 39 -48.36 -2.27 37.39
C ILE A 39 -47.36 -3.06 38.23
N THR A 40 -46.91 -4.17 37.76
CA THR A 40 -45.91 -5.02 38.42
C THR A 40 -44.54 -4.33 38.39
N ARG A 41 -44.25 -3.60 37.33
CA ARG A 41 -43.03 -2.77 37.20
C ARG A 41 -42.97 -1.62 38.21
N ASP A 42 -44.10 -0.98 38.53
CA ASP A 42 -44.12 0.15 39.47
C ASP A 42 -44.05 -0.31 40.95
N LYS A 43 -44.67 -1.45 41.29
CA LYS A 43 -44.47 -2.11 42.60
C LYS A 43 -43.03 -2.61 42.80
N PHE A 44 -42.43 -3.15 41.75
CA PHE A 44 -41.05 -3.62 41.74
C PHE A 44 -40.07 -2.43 41.86
N LYS A 45 -40.29 -1.31 41.18
CA LYS A 45 -39.48 -0.09 41.29
C LYS A 45 -39.43 0.47 42.73
N LYS A 46 -40.51 0.41 43.53
CA LYS A 46 -40.53 0.92 44.90
C LYS A 46 -39.78 0.05 45.89
N LYS A 47 -39.72 -1.27 45.67
CA LYS A 47 -38.97 -2.24 46.50
C LYS A 47 -37.53 -2.33 46.05
N PHE A 48 -37.28 -2.07 44.80
CA PHE A 48 -35.98 -2.29 44.11
C PHE A 48 -35.01 -1.09 44.19
N PHE A 49 -35.50 0.11 44.59
CA PHE A 49 -34.64 1.32 44.57
C PHE A 49 -33.47 1.29 45.57
N LYS A 50 -33.54 0.42 46.63
CA LYS A 50 -32.41 0.18 47.53
C LYS A 50 -31.52 -0.99 47.09
N THR A 51 -32.10 -2.03 46.50
CA THR A 51 -31.37 -3.24 46.05
C THR A 51 -30.77 -3.03 44.65
N SER A 52 -31.42 -2.27 43.78
CA SER A 52 -30.93 -1.96 42.43
C SER A 52 -29.68 -1.08 42.41
N LEU A 53 -29.56 -0.15 43.38
CA LEU A 53 -28.33 0.65 43.50
C LEU A 53 -27.17 -0.21 43.91
N ILE A 54 -27.42 -1.22 44.77
CA ILE A 54 -26.40 -2.19 45.17
C ILE A 54 -26.04 -3.14 44.04
N ILE A 55 -27.02 -3.59 43.26
CA ILE A 55 -26.79 -4.48 42.09
C ILE A 55 -26.09 -3.71 40.95
N ILE A 56 -26.46 -2.46 40.68
CA ILE A 56 -25.79 -1.61 39.70
C ILE A 56 -24.35 -1.30 40.17
N VAL A 57 -24.18 -1.02 41.46
CA VAL A 57 -22.81 -0.82 42.02
C VAL A 57 -22.01 -2.12 41.99
N ILE A 58 -22.62 -3.28 42.21
CA ILE A 58 -21.95 -4.60 42.09
C ILE A 58 -21.66 -4.91 40.61
N ILE A 59 -22.55 -4.61 39.67
CA ILE A 59 -22.30 -4.79 38.23
C ILE A 59 -21.22 -3.83 37.74
N ILE A 60 -21.25 -2.57 38.17
CA ILE A 60 -20.20 -1.59 37.89
C ILE A 60 -18.87 -2.05 38.54
N PHE A 61 -18.91 -2.53 39.77
CA PHE A 61 -17.73 -3.06 40.44
C PHE A 61 -17.21 -4.35 39.80
N LEU A 62 -18.09 -5.23 39.31
CA LEU A 62 -17.71 -6.45 38.55
C LEU A 62 -17.19 -6.11 37.14
N ILE A 63 -17.73 -5.07 36.50
CA ILE A 63 -17.21 -4.55 35.23
C ILE A 63 -15.83 -3.90 35.46
N ILE A 64 -15.69 -3.13 36.52
CA ILE A 64 -14.41 -2.50 36.91
C ILE A 64 -13.41 -3.57 37.38
N THR A 65 -13.81 -4.55 38.17
CA THR A 65 -12.91 -5.64 38.59
C THR A 65 -12.63 -6.63 37.44
N LYS A 66 -13.57 -6.87 36.53
CA LYS A 66 -13.30 -7.65 35.28
C LYS A 66 -12.36 -6.86 34.36
N LYS A 67 -12.52 -5.56 34.28
CA LYS A 67 -11.59 -4.69 33.54
C LYS A 67 -10.23 -4.63 34.24
N MET A 68 -10.19 -4.50 35.55
CA MET A 68 -8.95 -4.55 36.36
C MET A 68 -8.31 -5.94 36.40
N LEU A 69 -9.09 -7.04 36.37
CA LEU A 69 -8.59 -8.41 36.25
C LEU A 69 -8.14 -8.71 34.83
N TYR A 70 -8.83 -8.21 33.81
CA TYR A 70 -8.42 -8.32 32.43
C TYR A 70 -7.15 -7.50 32.19
N ASP A 71 -7.11 -6.26 32.67
CA ASP A 71 -5.93 -5.39 32.67
C ASP A 71 -4.81 -5.95 33.59
N GLY A 72 -5.15 -6.62 34.69
CA GLY A 72 -4.23 -7.27 35.61
C GLY A 72 -3.69 -8.61 35.11
N ILE A 73 -4.49 -9.43 34.45
CA ILE A 73 -4.04 -10.66 33.77
C ILE A 73 -3.15 -10.33 32.57
N ILE A 74 -3.48 -9.28 31.83
CA ILE A 74 -2.58 -8.73 30.81
C ILE A 74 -1.28 -8.25 31.47
N LYS A 75 -1.36 -7.57 32.63
CA LYS A 75 -0.19 -7.09 33.35
C LYS A 75 0.71 -8.22 33.90
N VAL A 76 0.13 -9.31 34.34
CA VAL A 76 0.88 -10.47 34.90
C VAL A 76 1.45 -11.36 33.79
N ILE A 77 0.81 -11.39 32.60
CA ILE A 77 1.31 -12.16 31.43
C ILE A 77 2.36 -11.34 30.63
N TYR A 78 2.40 -10.01 30.80
CA TYR A 78 3.15 -9.08 29.95
C TYR A 78 4.05 -8.11 30.75
N GLU A 79 4.60 -8.47 31.90
CA GLU A 79 5.68 -7.72 32.55
C GLU A 79 7.04 -7.85 31.82
N ASP A 80 7.00 -8.06 30.52
CA ASP A 80 8.18 -7.93 29.67
C ASP A 80 8.18 -6.57 28.95
N LYS A 81 9.29 -5.93 28.94
CA LYS A 81 9.60 -4.50 28.81
C LYS A 81 9.09 -3.72 27.59
N ASP A 82 8.21 -4.24 26.74
CA ASP A 82 7.83 -3.60 25.48
C ASP A 82 6.34 -3.22 25.34
N ASP A 83 5.52 -3.43 26.35
CA ASP A 83 4.06 -3.25 26.32
C ASP A 83 3.54 -1.82 26.53
N TYR A 84 4.35 -0.80 26.23
CA TYR A 84 3.97 0.58 26.49
C TYR A 84 3.13 1.25 25.40
N GLN A 85 3.05 0.65 24.21
CA GLN A 85 2.27 1.23 23.10
C GLN A 85 0.76 1.03 23.25
N ASP A 86 0.31 -0.13 23.72
CA ASP A 86 -1.12 -0.41 23.87
C ASP A 86 -1.82 0.49 24.93
N LYS A 87 -1.04 1.15 25.79
CA LYS A 87 -1.57 2.12 26.76
C LYS A 87 -1.85 3.51 26.20
N TYR A 88 -1.19 3.87 25.08
CA TYR A 88 -1.34 5.22 24.50
C TYR A 88 -2.41 5.28 23.43
N TYR A 89 -2.76 4.14 22.81
CA TYR A 89 -3.78 4.05 21.78
C TYR A 89 -5.09 3.38 22.24
N GLY A 90 -5.26 3.18 23.56
CA GLY A 90 -6.48 2.62 24.13
C GLY A 90 -7.69 3.53 23.94
N ASN A 91 -8.68 3.04 23.24
CA ASN A 91 -10.07 3.53 23.11
C ASN A 91 -10.34 4.95 23.64
N GLN A 92 -10.09 5.95 22.81
CA GLN A 92 -10.70 7.25 22.98
C GLN A 92 -12.01 7.28 22.17
N THR A 93 -13.11 6.99 22.83
CA THR A 93 -14.44 7.43 22.37
C THR A 93 -14.42 8.95 22.30
N PHE A 94 -14.72 9.51 21.15
CA PHE A 94 -14.98 10.93 21.01
C PHE A 94 -16.24 11.27 21.83
N ASP A 95 -16.10 12.11 22.82
CA ASP A 95 -17.22 12.79 23.43
C ASP A 95 -17.69 13.84 22.42
N GLU A 96 -18.85 13.59 21.83
CA GLU A 96 -19.57 14.56 21.01
C GLU A 96 -20.12 15.64 21.94
N THR A 97 -19.32 16.63 22.30
CA THR A 97 -19.83 17.91 22.73
C THR A 97 -19.85 18.82 21.53
N GLU A 98 -21.07 19.07 21.04
CA GLU A 98 -21.37 20.13 20.09
C GLU A 98 -20.68 21.42 20.53
N THR A 99 -19.68 21.85 19.80
CA THR A 99 -19.20 23.22 19.82
C THR A 99 -19.63 23.86 18.52
N ASP A 100 -20.42 24.89 18.65
CA ASP A 100 -20.93 25.76 17.62
C ASP A 100 -19.80 26.24 16.70
N ASP A 101 -19.68 25.64 15.49
CA ASP A 101 -18.62 25.91 14.51
C ASP A 101 -18.92 27.12 13.62
N SER A 102 -19.73 28.09 14.11
CA SER A 102 -20.16 29.24 13.31
C SER A 102 -19.15 30.38 13.16
N GLU A 103 -17.91 30.21 13.61
CA GLU A 103 -16.88 31.24 13.45
C GLU A 103 -15.63 30.70 12.75
N LEU A 104 -15.71 30.51 11.43
CA LEU A 104 -14.54 30.35 10.57
C LEU A 104 -14.13 31.71 9.98
N PHE A 105 -12.89 32.10 10.15
CA PHE A 105 -12.45 33.48 10.05
C PHE A 105 -11.47 33.80 8.96
N TYR A 106 -11.70 34.99 8.45
CA TYR A 106 -10.97 35.71 7.41
C TYR A 106 -9.57 36.12 7.87
N LEU A 107 -8.62 35.86 7.03
CA LEU A 107 -7.31 36.49 7.06
C LEU A 107 -7.05 37.06 5.70
N ILE A 108 -7.31 38.32 5.53
CA ILE A 108 -6.56 39.28 4.76
C ILE A 108 -7.31 40.60 4.89
N GLN A 109 -6.70 41.55 5.53
CA GLN A 109 -6.63 42.96 5.12
C GLN A 109 -6.14 43.83 6.27
N ASN A 110 -5.25 44.73 5.90
CA ASN A 110 -4.70 45.86 6.59
C ASN A 110 -3.47 45.71 7.49
N LYS A 111 -2.46 46.42 7.11
CA LYS A 111 -1.12 46.68 7.66
C LYS A 111 -1.05 47.08 9.15
N SER A 112 -2.08 46.88 9.96
CA SER A 112 -2.02 47.23 11.38
C SER A 112 -2.70 46.16 12.23
N LYS A 113 -1.91 45.31 12.82
CA LYS A 113 -2.25 44.36 13.87
C LYS A 113 -3.34 43.36 13.51
N ILE A 114 -2.92 42.22 13.00
CA ILE A 114 -3.76 41.01 12.99
C ILE A 114 -4.03 40.64 14.44
N ASP A 115 -5.29 40.72 14.87
CA ASP A 115 -5.71 40.27 16.20
C ASP A 115 -5.83 38.74 16.19
N ILE A 116 -4.76 38.06 16.59
CA ILE A 116 -4.63 36.59 16.58
C ILE A 116 -5.62 35.92 17.58
N LYS A 117 -6.41 36.69 18.34
CA LYS A 117 -7.39 36.14 19.30
C LYS A 117 -8.58 35.40 18.64
N SER A 118 -8.77 35.55 17.34
CA SER A 118 -9.82 34.85 16.58
C SER A 118 -9.43 33.47 16.07
N PHE A 119 -8.18 33.03 16.27
CA PHE A 119 -7.75 31.68 15.87
C PHE A 119 -8.13 30.63 16.92
N SER A 120 -9.37 30.29 17.02
CA SER A 120 -9.84 29.19 17.86
C SER A 120 -9.92 27.86 17.10
N SER A 121 -8.95 27.56 16.23
CA SER A 121 -8.82 26.20 15.75
C SER A 121 -8.34 25.33 16.91
N PRO A 122 -9.10 24.31 17.34
CA PRO A 122 -8.70 23.43 18.46
C PRO A 122 -7.40 22.65 18.17
N GLN A 123 -6.86 22.75 16.97
CA GLN A 123 -5.64 22.10 16.51
C GLN A 123 -4.39 22.98 16.65
N LEU A 124 -4.52 24.30 16.85
CA LEU A 124 -3.38 25.16 17.06
C LEU A 124 -2.86 25.05 18.49
N ARG A 125 -1.56 24.69 18.61
CA ARG A 125 -0.88 24.51 19.90
C ARG A 125 -0.41 25.84 20.49
N ASN A 126 0.23 26.66 19.65
CA ASN A 126 0.78 27.97 20.01
C ASN A 126 0.45 29.01 18.91
N PRO A 127 -0.80 29.45 18.80
CA PRO A 127 -1.22 30.37 17.70
C PRO A 127 -0.43 31.69 17.70
N ASN A 128 0.06 32.15 18.86
CA ASN A 128 0.85 33.37 18.97
C ASN A 128 2.25 33.27 18.35
N ASN A 129 2.70 32.05 17.99
CA ASN A 129 4.01 31.81 17.37
C ASN A 129 3.92 31.81 15.83
N ILE A 130 2.77 32.09 15.25
CA ILE A 130 2.62 32.22 13.80
C ILE A 130 3.29 33.53 13.36
N LYS A 131 4.34 33.39 12.55
CA LYS A 131 5.00 34.52 11.89
C LYS A 131 4.66 34.46 10.41
N LEU A 132 3.73 35.31 9.99
CA LEU A 132 3.31 35.38 8.58
C LEU A 132 4.45 35.91 7.70
N ILE A 133 4.49 35.38 6.48
CA ILE A 133 5.39 35.84 5.43
C ILE A 133 4.66 36.90 4.63
N GLU A 134 5.26 38.07 4.50
CA GLU A 134 4.63 39.26 3.89
C GLU A 134 4.61 39.21 2.38
N LYS A 135 5.54 38.49 1.75
CA LYS A 135 5.72 38.51 0.29
C LYS A 135 5.91 37.09 -0.25
N LEU A 136 4.99 36.69 -1.10
CA LEU A 136 4.99 35.38 -1.73
C LEU A 136 5.20 35.48 -3.24
N GLU A 137 5.93 34.52 -3.78
CA GLU A 137 6.01 34.24 -5.22
C GLU A 137 5.07 33.06 -5.52
N ILE A 138 4.17 33.23 -6.46
CA ILE A 138 3.15 32.25 -6.83
C ILE A 138 3.29 31.95 -8.30
N THR A 139 3.37 30.66 -8.66
CA THR A 139 3.34 30.19 -10.05
C THR A 139 2.30 29.07 -10.18
N VAL A 140 1.56 29.07 -11.28
CA VAL A 140 0.66 28.01 -11.69
C VAL A 140 0.95 27.70 -13.15
N ASP A 141 1.39 26.49 -13.42
CA ASP A 141 1.79 26.06 -14.76
C ASP A 141 0.96 24.84 -15.19
N ILE A 142 0.62 24.71 -16.48
CA ILE A 142 0.10 23.47 -17.05
C ILE A 142 1.24 22.79 -17.80
N GLU A 143 1.59 21.58 -17.38
CA GLU A 143 2.68 20.79 -17.93
C GLU A 143 2.13 19.53 -18.60
N TYR A 144 2.61 19.20 -19.80
CA TYR A 144 2.16 18.02 -20.56
C TYR A 144 0.63 17.91 -20.71
N GLU A 145 -0.09 19.04 -20.72
CA GLU A 145 -1.55 19.11 -20.83
C GLU A 145 -2.36 18.37 -19.74
N LYS A 146 -1.68 17.79 -18.74
CA LYS A 146 -2.28 16.91 -17.72
C LYS A 146 -1.89 17.27 -16.30
N PHE A 147 -0.85 18.05 -16.10
CA PHE A 147 -0.34 18.43 -14.77
C PHE A 147 -0.56 19.91 -14.55
N VAL A 148 -1.31 20.26 -13.53
CA VAL A 148 -1.38 21.62 -13.01
C VAL A 148 -0.40 21.70 -11.85
N HIS A 149 0.64 22.52 -11.99
CA HIS A 149 1.71 22.65 -11.02
C HIS A 149 1.61 23.99 -10.31
N LEU A 150 1.16 23.96 -9.05
CA LEU A 150 1.06 25.13 -8.17
C LEU A 150 2.30 25.21 -7.29
N ARG A 151 3.05 26.33 -7.37
CA ARG A 151 4.13 26.62 -6.43
C ARG A 151 3.89 27.96 -5.72
N ILE A 152 3.98 27.94 -4.40
CA ILE A 152 3.93 29.13 -3.56
C ILE A 152 5.10 29.08 -2.59
N LYS A 153 5.94 30.08 -2.64
CA LYS A 153 7.13 30.20 -1.81
C LYS A 153 7.37 31.64 -1.34
N GLU A 154 8.23 31.82 -0.33
CA GLU A 154 8.68 33.11 0.11
C GLU A 154 9.53 33.78 -0.97
N ALA A 155 9.21 35.06 -1.34
CA ALA A 155 9.86 35.74 -2.46
C ALA A 155 11.30 36.13 -2.14
N ASP A 156 11.58 36.54 -0.91
CA ASP A 156 12.85 37.17 -0.53
C ASP A 156 13.82 36.20 0.19
N ASN A 157 13.36 35.04 0.68
CA ASN A 157 14.18 34.08 1.43
C ASN A 157 14.05 32.65 0.88
N LYS A 158 15.17 31.97 0.88
CA LYS A 158 15.20 30.55 0.49
C LYS A 158 14.68 29.66 1.62
N ARG A 159 13.69 28.87 1.31
CA ARG A 159 13.14 27.80 2.18
C ARG A 159 13.61 26.41 1.75
N TRP A 160 13.29 25.41 2.55
CA TRP A 160 13.48 24.02 2.15
C TRP A 160 12.57 23.66 0.97
N GLU A 161 13.16 23.12 -0.06
CA GLU A 161 12.48 22.56 -1.22
C GLU A 161 12.96 21.13 -1.47
N VAL A 162 12.05 20.24 -1.81
CA VAL A 162 12.39 18.86 -2.16
C VAL A 162 13.28 18.86 -3.41
N PRO A 163 14.39 18.11 -3.43
CA PRO A 163 15.29 18.06 -4.59
C PRO A 163 14.61 17.37 -5.80
N GLU A 164 13.91 18.13 -6.64
CA GLU A 164 13.17 17.64 -7.81
C GLU A 164 14.00 16.69 -8.67
N LYS A 165 15.25 17.07 -8.99
CA LYS A 165 16.18 16.26 -9.81
C LYS A 165 16.46 14.85 -9.27
N ASP A 166 16.25 14.62 -7.97
CA ASP A 166 16.41 13.30 -7.34
C ASP A 166 15.09 12.55 -7.21
N VAL A 167 14.03 13.29 -6.85
CA VAL A 167 12.72 12.72 -6.55
C VAL A 167 11.88 12.52 -7.79
N LEU A 168 11.85 13.49 -8.71
CA LEU A 168 11.08 13.37 -9.94
C LEU A 168 11.75 12.43 -10.96
N ASN A 169 10.98 12.01 -11.94
CA ASN A 169 11.48 11.22 -13.05
C ASN A 169 12.35 12.08 -13.96
N LYS A 170 13.50 11.55 -14.34
CA LYS A 170 14.41 12.23 -15.26
C LYS A 170 13.77 12.53 -16.61
N ASP A 171 13.03 11.60 -17.17
CA ASP A 171 12.36 11.77 -18.46
C ASP A 171 11.28 12.86 -18.38
N TYR A 172 10.62 13.02 -17.22
CA TYR A 172 9.71 14.13 -16.97
C TYR A 172 10.45 15.47 -16.97
N ILE A 173 11.57 15.57 -16.26
CA ILE A 173 12.37 16.81 -16.17
C ILE A 173 12.98 17.19 -17.52
N ASP A 174 13.64 16.22 -18.18
CA ASP A 174 14.41 16.46 -19.42
C ASP A 174 13.51 16.79 -20.63
N ASN A 175 12.27 16.32 -20.65
CA ASN A 175 11.31 16.55 -21.72
C ASN A 175 10.27 17.62 -21.39
N LYS A 176 10.41 18.29 -20.24
CA LYS A 176 9.59 19.43 -19.87
C LYS A 176 9.81 20.50 -20.95
N THR A 177 8.83 20.67 -21.84
CA THR A 177 8.92 21.66 -22.89
C THR A 177 8.85 23.07 -22.28
N ASP A 178 9.66 24.00 -22.81
CA ASP A 178 9.67 25.43 -22.43
C ASP A 178 8.36 26.16 -22.78
N ASN A 179 7.29 25.48 -23.06
CA ASN A 179 5.92 25.99 -23.10
C ASN A 179 5.39 26.27 -21.70
N ILE A 180 6.29 26.76 -20.84
CA ILE A 180 5.93 27.29 -19.54
C ILE A 180 5.22 28.60 -19.81
N VAL A 181 3.89 28.55 -19.77
CA VAL A 181 3.14 29.78 -19.57
C VAL A 181 3.25 30.08 -18.07
N SER A 182 4.37 30.70 -17.68
CA SER A 182 4.50 31.30 -16.35
C SER A 182 3.44 32.37 -16.23
N LEU A 183 2.39 32.08 -15.52
CA LEU A 183 1.44 33.09 -15.09
C LEU A 183 2.04 33.86 -13.90
N SER A 184 2.83 34.84 -14.18
CA SER A 184 2.87 36.00 -13.28
C SER A 184 1.51 36.64 -13.34
N ILE A 185 0.71 36.55 -12.30
CA ILE A 185 -0.63 37.06 -12.02
C ILE A 185 -1.15 38.06 -13.10
N TYR A 186 -1.51 37.57 -14.29
CA TYR A 186 -2.25 38.33 -15.30
C TYR A 186 -3.09 37.40 -16.15
N SER A 187 -4.38 37.73 -16.22
CA SER A 187 -5.43 37.02 -16.91
C SER A 187 -5.06 36.48 -18.28
N ASN A 188 -5.11 35.19 -18.49
CA ASN A 188 -5.46 34.57 -19.77
C ASN A 188 -5.80 33.10 -19.53
N MET A 189 -6.76 32.60 -20.26
CA MET A 189 -7.10 31.15 -20.26
C MET A 189 -5.90 30.35 -20.77
N LEU A 190 -5.54 29.31 -20.02
CA LEU A 190 -4.64 28.25 -20.47
C LEU A 190 -5.50 27.09 -20.95
N ASP A 191 -5.46 26.79 -22.22
CA ASP A 191 -6.24 25.73 -22.81
C ASP A 191 -5.40 24.44 -22.88
N SER A 192 -5.99 23.32 -22.42
CA SER A 192 -5.62 21.97 -22.84
C SER A 192 -6.75 21.39 -23.73
N GLU A 193 -6.50 20.27 -24.37
CA GLU A 193 -7.56 19.60 -25.15
C GLU A 193 -8.76 19.16 -24.28
N ASP A 194 -8.52 18.88 -22.98
CA ASP A 194 -9.50 18.26 -22.09
C ASP A 194 -10.04 19.19 -20.97
N PHE A 195 -9.30 20.25 -20.61
CA PHE A 195 -9.68 21.19 -19.54
C PHE A 195 -8.95 22.53 -19.68
N TYR A 196 -9.42 23.55 -18.94
CA TYR A 196 -8.72 24.83 -18.83
C TYR A 196 -8.67 25.34 -17.39
N LEU A 197 -7.67 26.19 -17.14
CA LEU A 197 -7.45 26.88 -15.88
C LEU A 197 -8.01 28.30 -15.98
N GLU A 198 -8.87 28.67 -15.05
CA GLU A 198 -9.38 30.04 -14.95
C GLU A 198 -8.85 30.69 -13.67
N LEU A 199 -8.20 31.82 -13.83
CA LEU A 199 -7.77 32.67 -12.72
C LEU A 199 -8.84 33.67 -12.38
N LEU A 200 -9.22 33.71 -11.10
CA LEU A 200 -10.25 34.57 -10.58
C LEU A 200 -9.58 35.72 -9.81
N ARG A 201 -9.97 36.97 -10.11
CA ARG A 201 -9.61 38.16 -9.34
C ARG A 201 -10.85 38.74 -8.70
N ASN A 202 -10.70 39.35 -7.53
CA ASN A 202 -11.68 40.28 -7.04
C ASN A 202 -11.47 41.59 -7.78
N GLU A 203 -12.32 41.87 -8.77
CA GLU A 203 -12.41 43.20 -9.36
C GLU A 203 -13.23 44.06 -8.40
N ASP A 204 -12.64 45.15 -7.90
CA ASP A 204 -13.41 46.24 -7.33
C ASP A 204 -14.35 46.78 -8.45
N GLU A 205 -15.65 46.81 -8.16
CA GLU A 205 -16.68 47.26 -9.07
C GLU A 205 -16.54 48.78 -9.36
N ASP A 206 -15.54 49.17 -10.15
CA ASP A 206 -15.56 50.49 -10.82
C ASP A 206 -14.51 50.54 -11.93
N GLU A 207 -15.01 50.73 -13.14
CA GLU A 207 -14.37 51.04 -14.45
C GLU A 207 -14.36 49.88 -15.46
N ILE A 208 -15.48 49.78 -16.16
CA ILE A 208 -15.57 49.22 -17.51
C ILE A 208 -15.01 50.28 -18.45
N ASP A 209 -13.78 50.10 -18.93
CA ASP A 209 -13.28 50.81 -20.11
C ASP A 209 -13.05 49.84 -21.28
N GLU A 210 -13.46 50.31 -22.44
CA GLU A 210 -13.67 49.60 -23.68
C GLU A 210 -12.46 48.75 -24.14
N MET A 211 -12.75 47.51 -24.56
CA MET A 211 -11.84 46.62 -25.31
C MET A 211 -11.30 47.33 -26.56
N ASN A 212 -10.00 47.50 -26.63
CA ASN A 212 -9.31 47.71 -27.87
C ASN A 212 -8.52 46.46 -28.27
N ASP A 213 -8.82 45.97 -29.47
CA ASP A 213 -8.14 44.94 -30.22
C ASP A 213 -6.60 45.14 -30.31
N PHE A 214 -5.90 44.04 -30.29
CA PHE A 214 -4.48 43.80 -30.56
C PHE A 214 -3.53 43.59 -29.35
N GLY A 215 -3.10 42.31 -29.24
CA GLY A 215 -2.07 41.86 -28.32
C GLY A 215 -0.70 42.50 -28.51
N HIS A 216 -0.30 43.23 -27.52
CA HIS A 216 1.11 43.44 -27.15
C HIS A 216 1.21 43.49 -25.63
N VAL A 217 1.99 42.59 -25.07
CA VAL A 217 2.30 42.57 -23.64
C VAL A 217 3.43 43.58 -23.40
N GLU A 218 3.13 44.71 -22.78
CA GLU A 218 4.15 45.61 -22.23
C GLU A 218 4.49 45.19 -20.79
N PRO A 219 5.77 45.29 -20.37
CA PRO A 219 6.17 44.99 -19.01
C PRO A 219 5.59 46.02 -18.03
N ILE A 220 4.92 45.52 -17.00
CA ILE A 220 4.26 46.33 -16.00
C ILE A 220 5.27 46.88 -15.01
N ASN A 221 5.27 48.21 -14.90
CA ASN A 221 5.95 48.94 -13.83
C ASN A 221 5.32 48.58 -12.46
N GLU A 222 6.20 48.42 -11.45
CA GLU A 222 5.84 48.16 -10.06
C GLU A 222 4.74 49.13 -9.59
N ARG A 223 3.52 48.63 -9.52
CA ARG A 223 2.44 49.26 -8.75
C ARG A 223 2.43 48.64 -7.35
N ASN A 224 2.58 49.48 -6.34
CA ASN A 224 2.36 49.15 -4.94
C ASN A 224 0.85 48.82 -4.72
N SER A 225 0.44 47.60 -4.98
CA SER A 225 -0.91 47.15 -4.67
C SER A 225 -0.91 46.48 -3.30
N THR A 226 -1.75 46.93 -2.44
CA THR A 226 -2.07 46.40 -1.13
C THR A 226 -3.01 45.23 -1.27
N SER A 227 -2.63 44.01 -0.75
CA SER A 227 -3.40 42.76 -0.56
C SER A 227 -4.17 42.28 -1.80
N GLU A 228 -3.49 41.54 -2.68
CA GLU A 228 -4.18 40.78 -3.74
C GLU A 228 -4.48 39.37 -3.27
N GLU A 229 -5.75 39.03 -3.13
CA GLU A 229 -6.24 37.66 -3.03
C GLU A 229 -6.12 37.01 -4.40
N PHE A 230 -5.75 35.70 -4.43
CA PHE A 230 -5.77 34.96 -5.67
C PHE A 230 -6.60 33.68 -5.52
N ALA A 231 -7.31 33.34 -6.59
CA ALA A 231 -8.04 32.10 -6.69
C ALA A 231 -7.88 31.51 -8.09
N PHE A 232 -8.03 30.21 -8.20
CA PHE A 232 -8.14 29.55 -9.50
C PHE A 232 -9.10 28.38 -9.43
N ARG A 233 -9.67 28.03 -10.55
CA ARG A 233 -10.50 26.84 -10.72
C ARG A 233 -10.11 26.07 -11.96
N LEU A 234 -10.32 24.78 -11.92
CA LEU A 234 -10.22 23.90 -13.10
C LEU A 234 -11.64 23.60 -13.57
N VAL A 235 -11.87 23.79 -14.85
CA VAL A 235 -13.16 23.55 -15.50
C VAL A 235 -12.96 22.67 -16.72
N ASN A 236 -13.95 21.84 -17.02
CA ASN A 236 -13.94 21.07 -18.27
C ASN A 236 -14.49 21.91 -19.44
N ASN A 237 -14.47 21.35 -20.65
CA ASN A 237 -14.91 22.03 -21.87
C ASN A 237 -16.40 22.46 -21.83
N ASP A 238 -17.19 21.90 -20.94
CA ASP A 238 -18.58 22.32 -20.69
C ASP A 238 -18.69 23.43 -19.63
N ASN A 239 -17.58 24.06 -19.23
CA ASN A 239 -17.48 25.07 -18.16
C ASN A 239 -17.94 24.57 -16.80
N GLN A 240 -17.73 23.28 -16.50
CA GLN A 240 -18.10 22.68 -15.22
C GLN A 240 -16.88 22.63 -14.31
N GLU A 241 -16.96 23.34 -13.16
CA GLU A 241 -15.91 23.34 -12.14
C GLU A 241 -15.74 21.96 -11.50
N PHE A 242 -14.50 21.47 -11.48
CA PHE A 242 -14.17 20.21 -10.82
C PHE A 242 -13.07 20.33 -9.76
N TYR A 243 -12.40 21.46 -9.68
CA TYR A 243 -11.44 21.81 -8.63
C TYR A 243 -11.45 23.32 -8.41
N TYR A 244 -11.39 23.75 -7.14
CA TYR A 244 -11.35 25.15 -6.78
C TYR A 244 -10.40 25.42 -5.63
N PHE A 245 -9.55 26.44 -5.78
CA PHE A 245 -8.66 26.97 -4.76
C PHE A 245 -8.87 28.47 -4.61
N ASN A 246 -8.89 28.95 -3.35
CA ASN A 246 -8.99 30.37 -3.06
C ASN A 246 -8.15 30.76 -1.85
N SER A 247 -7.20 31.68 -2.03
CA SER A 247 -6.33 32.15 -0.94
C SER A 247 -7.08 32.99 0.12
N SER A 248 -8.27 33.50 -0.17
CA SER A 248 -9.11 34.16 0.85
C SER A 248 -9.75 33.18 1.83
N GLN A 249 -9.73 31.89 1.52
CA GLN A 249 -10.37 30.85 2.31
C GLN A 249 -9.33 29.92 2.91
N ASN A 250 -9.23 29.91 4.24
CA ASN A 250 -8.40 28.95 5.01
C ASN A 250 -6.94 28.81 4.51
N PHE A 251 -6.31 29.93 4.12
CA PHE A 251 -4.93 29.98 3.64
C PHE A 251 -4.02 30.65 4.67
N ILE A 252 -2.94 29.95 5.08
CA ILE A 252 -1.90 30.49 5.96
C ILE A 252 -0.54 30.08 5.39
N PHE A 253 0.34 31.05 5.23
CA PHE A 253 1.73 30.79 4.85
C PHE A 253 2.66 31.49 5.86
N SER A 254 3.30 30.69 6.71
CA SER A 254 4.27 31.16 7.71
C SER A 254 5.56 30.34 7.65
N ASP A 255 6.55 30.72 8.45
CA ASP A 255 7.84 30.02 8.50
C ASP A 255 7.72 28.57 8.99
N THR A 256 6.81 28.29 9.93
CA THR A 256 6.63 26.99 10.57
C THR A 256 5.18 26.46 10.53
N TYR A 257 4.32 27.06 9.72
CA TYR A 257 2.96 26.57 9.50
C TYR A 257 2.43 27.04 8.17
N ILE A 258 2.07 26.08 7.34
CA ILE A 258 1.41 26.30 6.04
C ILE A 258 0.08 25.54 6.07
N ASN A 259 -0.99 26.20 5.69
CA ASN A 259 -2.33 25.65 5.56
C ASN A 259 -2.97 26.16 4.28
N PHE A 260 -3.51 25.25 3.46
CA PHE A 260 -4.27 25.62 2.28
C PHE A 260 -5.38 24.60 2.04
N GLU A 261 -6.49 25.08 1.47
CA GLU A 261 -7.70 24.31 1.29
C GLU A 261 -8.18 24.35 -0.15
N SER A 262 -8.66 23.23 -0.63
CA SER A 262 -9.25 23.05 -1.95
C SER A 262 -10.66 22.51 -1.84
N LYS A 263 -11.56 22.94 -2.71
CA LYS A 263 -12.92 22.40 -2.82
C LYS A 263 -12.95 21.34 -3.93
N LEU A 264 -13.47 20.17 -3.59
CA LEU A 264 -13.65 19.01 -4.44
C LEU A 264 -15.14 18.73 -4.68
N THR A 265 -15.47 17.95 -5.70
CA THR A 265 -16.84 17.78 -6.19
C THR A 265 -17.51 16.45 -5.79
N SER A 266 -16.81 15.59 -5.07
CA SER A 266 -17.37 14.35 -4.52
C SER A 266 -16.60 13.87 -3.28
N ASN A 267 -17.17 12.93 -2.54
CA ASN A 267 -16.51 12.29 -1.38
C ASN A 267 -15.70 11.04 -1.75
N GLU A 268 -15.44 10.78 -3.02
CA GLU A 268 -14.62 9.67 -3.49
C GLU A 268 -13.14 10.08 -3.49
N ILE A 269 -12.50 9.96 -2.32
CA ILE A 269 -11.10 10.33 -2.07
C ILE A 269 -10.35 9.13 -1.53
N TYR A 270 -9.11 8.93 -2.00
CA TYR A 270 -8.24 7.80 -1.69
C TYR A 270 -6.80 8.26 -1.52
N GLY A 271 -5.95 7.45 -0.88
CA GLY A 271 -4.52 7.73 -0.77
C GLY A 271 -4.10 8.32 0.58
N PHE A 272 -3.14 9.24 0.58
CA PHE A 272 -2.58 9.94 1.75
C PHE A 272 -2.12 9.00 2.89
N GLY A 273 -0.93 8.39 2.74
CA GLY A 273 -0.42 7.37 3.65
C GLY A 273 1.07 7.52 4.05
N GLU A 274 1.57 6.51 4.67
CA GLU A 274 1.02 5.19 4.91
C GLU A 274 0.14 5.17 6.16
N ARG A 275 -1.03 4.55 6.07
CA ARG A 275 -1.99 4.47 7.18
C ARG A 275 -2.83 3.19 7.11
N THR A 276 -3.37 2.74 8.25
CA THR A 276 -4.30 1.60 8.32
C THR A 276 -5.74 2.07 8.45
N HIS A 277 -6.48 2.09 7.37
CA HIS A 277 -7.89 2.43 7.28
C HIS A 277 -8.54 1.76 6.06
N ASP A 278 -9.84 1.91 5.88
CA ASP A 278 -10.53 1.52 4.65
C ASP A 278 -9.99 2.30 3.45
N PHE A 279 -10.08 1.74 2.26
CA PHE A 279 -9.49 2.35 1.06
C PHE A 279 -10.07 3.72 0.76
N LYS A 280 -11.41 3.85 0.83
CA LYS A 280 -12.09 5.14 0.72
C LYS A 280 -11.88 5.95 2.01
N LEU A 281 -11.44 7.20 1.86
CA LEU A 281 -11.24 8.12 2.98
C LEU A 281 -12.55 8.78 3.37
N ASN A 282 -12.85 8.79 4.67
CA ASN A 282 -13.98 9.50 5.27
C ASN A 282 -13.54 10.87 5.79
N GLU A 283 -14.48 11.64 6.36
CA GLU A 283 -14.11 12.81 7.15
C GLU A 283 -13.11 12.45 8.23
N GLY A 284 -12.02 13.23 8.33
CA GLY A 284 -10.98 12.93 9.29
C GLY A 284 -9.68 13.67 9.07
N ILE A 285 -8.68 13.34 9.90
CA ILE A 285 -7.33 13.89 9.85
C ILE A 285 -6.37 12.75 9.50
N TYR A 286 -5.64 12.91 8.42
CA TYR A 286 -4.73 11.94 7.86
C TYR A 286 -3.29 12.42 8.01
N THR A 287 -2.66 12.04 9.11
CA THR A 287 -1.28 12.43 9.45
C THR A 287 -0.28 11.61 8.64
N MET A 288 0.77 12.27 8.17
CA MET A 288 1.89 11.66 7.45
C MET A 288 3.21 12.13 8.06
N TRP A 289 3.87 11.23 8.78
CA TRP A 289 5.21 11.40 9.32
C TRP A 289 5.81 10.03 9.65
N PRO A 290 6.90 9.59 8.99
CA PRO A 290 7.40 8.24 9.17
C PRO A 290 7.95 8.04 10.60
N PHE A 291 7.56 6.95 11.25
CA PHE A 291 8.07 6.56 12.56
C PHE A 291 7.89 5.06 12.80
N ASP A 292 8.64 4.48 13.72
CA ASP A 292 8.42 3.10 14.13
C ASP A 292 7.14 3.01 14.98
N CYS A 293 6.03 2.70 14.35
CA CYS A 293 4.75 2.55 15.04
C CYS A 293 4.64 1.24 15.84
N SER A 294 5.68 0.38 15.76
CA SER A 294 5.77 -0.90 16.52
C SER A 294 4.54 -1.82 16.35
N GLY A 295 3.85 -1.70 15.22
CA GLY A 295 2.71 -2.54 14.86
C GLY A 295 1.57 -1.77 14.23
N THR A 296 1.02 -2.35 13.20
CA THR A 296 0.00 -1.73 12.35
C THR A 296 -1.39 -2.17 12.78
N ARG A 297 -1.95 -1.50 13.80
CA ARG A 297 -3.32 -1.74 14.23
C ARG A 297 -4.27 -1.14 13.20
N TYR A 298 -5.25 -1.92 12.76
CA TYR A 298 -6.37 -1.39 12.01
C TYR A 298 -7.20 -0.46 12.90
N ASP A 299 -7.48 0.73 12.39
CA ASP A 299 -8.33 1.71 13.06
C ASP A 299 -9.35 2.20 12.03
N ASP A 300 -10.60 1.76 12.19
CA ASP A 300 -11.77 2.19 11.40
C ASP A 300 -12.30 3.56 11.82
N GLY A 301 -11.66 4.15 12.84
CA GLY A 301 -11.93 5.51 13.29
C GLY A 301 -11.47 6.58 12.28
N LYS A 302 -11.75 7.83 12.61
CA LYS A 302 -11.50 9.01 11.76
C LYS A 302 -10.00 9.18 11.42
N GLY A 303 -9.55 8.62 10.31
CA GLY A 303 -8.22 8.83 9.75
C GLY A 303 -7.22 7.68 9.91
N GLY A 304 -7.57 6.58 10.57
CA GLY A 304 -6.69 5.41 10.74
C GLY A 304 -5.40 5.71 11.54
N MET A 305 -4.45 4.79 11.52
CA MET A 305 -3.17 4.92 12.21
C MET A 305 -2.04 5.28 11.24
N ASN A 306 -1.30 6.37 11.52
CA ASN A 306 -0.07 6.74 10.80
C ASN A 306 1.03 5.69 10.99
N GLN A 307 1.84 5.41 9.95
CA GLN A 307 2.79 4.31 9.94
C GLN A 307 4.22 4.72 9.49
N TYR A 308 4.89 3.80 8.79
CA TYR A 308 6.32 3.84 8.52
C TYR A 308 6.71 4.75 7.35
N SER A 309 5.78 5.05 6.44
CA SER A 309 6.05 5.81 5.21
C SER A 309 5.42 7.20 5.22
N HIS A 310 5.87 8.04 4.27
CA HIS A 310 5.37 9.39 4.06
C HIS A 310 4.98 9.56 2.59
N GLN A 311 3.67 9.46 2.29
CA GLN A 311 3.13 9.46 0.94
C GLN A 311 2.03 10.51 0.79
N PRO A 312 2.39 11.78 0.56
CA PRO A 312 1.41 12.87 0.38
C PRO A 312 0.85 12.85 -1.04
N ILE A 313 0.26 11.71 -1.41
CA ILE A 313 -0.29 11.42 -2.73
C ILE A 313 -1.74 10.98 -2.55
N GLY A 314 -2.65 11.64 -3.27
CA GLY A 314 -4.07 11.35 -3.24
C GLY A 314 -4.67 11.09 -4.62
N LEU A 315 -5.83 10.45 -4.63
CA LEU A 315 -6.64 10.20 -5.81
C LEU A 315 -8.09 10.61 -5.51
N HIS A 316 -8.74 11.26 -6.46
CA HIS A 316 -10.11 11.73 -6.33
C HIS A 316 -10.91 11.43 -7.59
N LYS A 317 -12.09 10.82 -7.43
CA LYS A 317 -13.08 10.73 -8.50
C LYS A 317 -13.99 11.95 -8.41
N THR A 318 -14.03 12.75 -9.46
CA THR A 318 -14.96 13.89 -9.51
C THR A 318 -16.41 13.39 -9.66
N LYS A 319 -17.39 14.28 -9.48
CA LYS A 319 -18.81 13.96 -9.76
C LYS A 319 -19.11 13.74 -11.25
N TYR A 320 -18.18 14.11 -12.13
CA TYR A 320 -18.33 14.00 -13.57
C TYR A 320 -17.84 12.64 -14.06
N GLU A 321 -18.43 12.11 -15.13
CA GLU A 321 -17.98 10.90 -15.77
C GLU A 321 -16.63 11.11 -16.42
N ASN A 322 -15.80 10.06 -16.42
CA ASN A 322 -14.49 10.05 -17.06
C ASN A 322 -13.57 11.20 -16.62
N LEU A 323 -13.64 11.63 -15.35
CA LEU A 323 -12.77 12.68 -14.84
C LEU A 323 -12.28 12.36 -13.43
N TRP A 324 -10.97 12.11 -13.33
CA TRP A 324 -10.26 11.79 -12.09
C TRP A 324 -9.11 12.75 -11.85
N LEU A 325 -8.81 13.01 -10.60
CA LEU A 325 -7.70 13.84 -10.17
C LEU A 325 -6.71 13.05 -9.33
N GLY A 326 -5.42 13.29 -9.58
CA GLY A 326 -4.33 12.91 -8.71
C GLY A 326 -3.77 14.14 -7.99
N PHE A 327 -3.32 13.95 -6.77
CA PHE A 327 -2.67 15.00 -5.99
C PHE A 327 -1.30 14.52 -5.55
N VAL A 328 -0.27 15.34 -5.78
CA VAL A 328 1.09 15.08 -5.28
C VAL A 328 1.62 16.35 -4.62
N PHE A 329 1.85 16.30 -3.31
CA PHE A 329 2.43 17.40 -2.57
C PHE A 329 3.92 17.16 -2.34
N LEU A 330 4.78 17.84 -3.10
CA LEU A 330 6.24 17.74 -2.96
C LEU A 330 6.74 18.49 -1.71
N ASN A 331 6.41 17.94 -0.55
CA ASN A 331 6.81 18.47 0.74
C ASN A 331 7.15 17.30 1.67
N THR A 332 8.26 17.38 2.38
CA THR A 332 8.80 16.33 3.26
C THR A 332 8.71 16.64 4.75
N ASN A 333 8.18 17.81 5.12
CA ASN A 333 7.86 18.12 6.50
C ASN A 333 6.66 17.27 6.98
N ALA A 334 6.53 17.11 8.28
CA ALA A 334 5.35 16.46 8.85
C ALA A 334 4.07 17.20 8.45
N GLN A 335 3.03 16.46 8.10
CA GLN A 335 1.81 17.06 7.59
C GLN A 335 0.56 16.27 7.96
N ASP A 336 -0.58 16.99 7.97
CA ASP A 336 -1.93 16.46 8.04
C ASP A 336 -2.70 16.83 6.78
N VAL A 337 -3.46 15.88 6.26
CA VAL A 337 -4.54 16.14 5.31
C VAL A 337 -5.85 16.02 6.07
N VAL A 338 -6.70 17.06 5.97
CA VAL A 338 -8.00 17.10 6.62
C VAL A 338 -9.08 17.03 5.56
N ILE A 339 -10.02 16.11 5.70
CA ILE A 339 -11.19 15.95 4.84
C ILE A 339 -12.42 16.35 5.64
N LYS A 340 -13.20 17.31 5.12
CA LYS A 340 -14.48 17.73 5.68
C LYS A 340 -15.56 17.76 4.60
N TYR A 341 -16.75 17.31 4.95
CA TYR A 341 -17.91 17.39 4.06
C TYR A 341 -18.66 18.71 4.31
N ASN A 342 -19.27 19.26 3.27
CA ASN A 342 -20.13 20.42 3.42
C ASN A 342 -21.48 19.96 4.02
N ASN A 343 -21.82 20.46 5.20
CA ASN A 343 -23.06 20.13 5.90
C ASN A 343 -24.35 20.44 5.09
N ASN A 344 -24.28 21.38 4.14
CA ASN A 344 -25.39 21.79 3.29
C ASN A 344 -25.44 21.06 1.94
N ASN A 345 -24.34 20.42 1.54
CA ASN A 345 -24.20 19.72 0.28
C ASN A 345 -23.13 18.63 0.39
N GLU A 346 -23.53 17.42 0.75
CA GLU A 346 -22.64 16.27 0.94
C GLU A 346 -21.77 15.91 -0.30
N SER A 347 -22.13 16.45 -1.48
CA SER A 347 -21.32 16.30 -2.68
C SER A 347 -20.12 17.25 -2.76
N GLU A 348 -20.06 18.28 -1.92
CA GLU A 348 -18.91 19.18 -1.82
C GLU A 348 -18.02 18.77 -0.66
N VAL A 349 -16.71 18.64 -0.94
CA VAL A 349 -15.70 18.24 0.04
C VAL A 349 -14.58 19.26 0.08
N PHE A 350 -14.15 19.59 1.29
CA PHE A 350 -12.98 20.43 1.53
C PHE A 350 -11.80 19.54 1.87
N LEU A 351 -10.73 19.68 1.08
CA LEU A 351 -9.44 19.02 1.26
C LEU A 351 -8.42 20.05 1.74
N THR A 352 -8.05 19.98 3.01
CA THR A 352 -7.12 20.93 3.62
C THR A 352 -5.77 20.28 3.86
N HIS A 353 -4.71 20.86 3.36
CA HIS A 353 -3.33 20.45 3.64
C HIS A 353 -2.74 21.33 4.73
N LYS A 354 -2.13 20.72 5.75
CA LYS A 354 -1.45 21.39 6.86
C LYS A 354 -0.06 20.83 7.02
N THR A 355 0.97 21.68 6.94
CA THR A 355 2.36 21.27 7.13
C THR A 355 3.12 22.28 7.97
N ILE A 356 4.28 21.87 8.50
CA ILE A 356 5.04 22.69 9.46
C ILE A 356 6.27 23.34 8.85
N GLY A 357 6.43 23.30 7.52
CA GLY A 357 7.59 23.91 6.85
C GLY A 357 7.59 23.69 5.35
N GLY A 358 8.68 23.99 4.70
CA GLY A 358 8.85 23.89 3.26
C GLY A 358 8.12 24.96 2.48
N ILE A 359 7.69 24.64 1.28
CA ILE A 359 6.90 25.46 0.37
C ILE A 359 5.62 24.70 -0.02
N ILE A 360 4.67 25.36 -0.66
CA ILE A 360 3.62 24.67 -1.41
C ILE A 360 4.19 24.38 -2.80
N ASP A 361 4.38 23.11 -3.08
CA ASP A 361 4.84 22.56 -4.35
C ASP A 361 3.90 21.40 -4.67
N TYR A 362 2.82 21.69 -5.41
CA TYR A 362 1.64 20.86 -5.47
C TYR A 362 1.22 20.59 -6.91
N TYR A 363 1.16 19.31 -7.25
CA TYR A 363 0.68 18.87 -8.55
C TYR A 363 -0.75 18.37 -8.46
N ILE A 364 -1.59 18.84 -9.38
CA ILE A 364 -2.92 18.31 -9.66
C ILE A 364 -2.83 17.64 -11.03
N ILE A 365 -3.12 16.34 -11.06
CA ILE A 365 -2.96 15.50 -12.25
C ILE A 365 -4.35 15.12 -12.75
N VAL A 366 -4.64 15.38 -14.01
CA VAL A 366 -5.94 15.10 -14.62
C VAL A 366 -5.86 13.83 -15.47
N GLY A 367 -6.90 13.00 -15.40
CA GLY A 367 -7.02 11.79 -16.21
C GLY A 367 -8.47 11.34 -16.37
N ASN A 368 -8.75 10.59 -17.44
CA ASN A 368 -10.09 10.08 -17.72
C ASN A 368 -10.46 8.89 -16.83
N TYR A 369 -9.47 8.12 -16.39
CA TYR A 369 -9.64 6.93 -15.58
C TYR A 369 -8.62 6.92 -14.43
N PRO A 370 -8.88 6.24 -13.32
CA PRO A 370 -7.93 6.15 -12.20
C PRO A 370 -6.58 5.57 -12.63
N GLU A 371 -6.59 4.63 -13.58
CA GLU A 371 -5.37 4.04 -14.14
C GLU A 371 -4.50 5.07 -14.87
N ASP A 372 -5.11 6.03 -15.59
CA ASP A 372 -4.39 7.12 -16.28
C ASP A 372 -3.72 8.05 -15.29
N VAL A 373 -4.43 8.41 -14.23
CA VAL A 373 -3.90 9.26 -13.15
C VAL A 373 -2.70 8.58 -12.49
N ILE A 374 -2.81 7.29 -12.15
CA ILE A 374 -1.71 6.55 -11.51
C ILE A 374 -0.50 6.44 -12.44
N ARG A 375 -0.70 6.19 -13.74
CA ARG A 375 0.38 6.19 -14.72
C ARG A 375 1.06 7.56 -14.83
N ASN A 376 0.30 8.63 -14.78
CA ASN A 376 0.83 9.99 -14.77
C ASN A 376 1.59 10.30 -13.47
N ILE A 377 1.11 9.85 -12.30
CA ILE A 377 1.87 9.91 -11.03
C ILE A 377 3.21 9.17 -11.18
N GLN A 378 3.21 7.97 -11.77
CA GLN A 378 4.44 7.22 -12.03
C GLN A 378 5.35 7.90 -13.05
N PHE A 379 4.79 8.56 -14.07
CA PHE A 379 5.57 9.36 -15.01
C PHE A 379 6.21 10.57 -14.33
N LEU A 380 5.50 11.23 -13.41
CA LEU A 380 6.03 12.34 -12.61
C LEU A 380 7.14 11.90 -11.65
N LEU A 381 6.87 10.87 -10.84
CA LEU A 381 7.72 10.48 -9.70
C LEU A 381 8.79 9.42 -10.05
N GLY A 382 8.60 8.71 -11.13
CA GLY A 382 9.44 7.62 -11.60
C GLY A 382 8.70 6.31 -11.78
N ILE A 383 8.92 5.69 -12.93
CA ILE A 383 8.29 4.42 -13.30
C ILE A 383 8.88 3.29 -12.45
N PRO A 384 8.05 2.40 -11.86
CA PRO A 384 8.53 1.28 -11.07
C PRO A 384 9.42 0.32 -11.87
N PRO A 385 10.52 -0.18 -11.30
CA PRO A 385 11.37 -1.14 -11.97
C PRO A 385 10.67 -2.49 -12.10
N LEU A 386 11.02 -3.24 -13.14
CA LEU A 386 10.57 -4.61 -13.32
C LEU A 386 11.12 -5.50 -12.20
N PRO A 387 10.27 -6.12 -11.35
CA PRO A 387 10.75 -7.03 -10.31
C PRO A 387 11.42 -8.26 -10.93
N PRO A 388 12.45 -8.85 -10.30
CA PRO A 388 12.99 -10.13 -10.73
C PRO A 388 11.91 -11.21 -10.75
N TYR A 389 11.95 -12.14 -11.71
CA TYR A 389 10.91 -13.17 -11.87
C TYR A 389 10.69 -14.00 -10.58
N TRP A 390 11.80 -14.35 -9.90
CA TRP A 390 11.78 -15.11 -8.66
C TRP A 390 11.05 -14.39 -7.51
N SER A 391 11.05 -13.06 -7.50
CA SER A 391 10.41 -12.27 -6.43
C SER A 391 8.88 -12.37 -6.46
N LEU A 392 8.31 -12.83 -7.57
CA LEU A 392 6.89 -13.13 -7.68
C LEU A 392 6.50 -14.46 -7.00
N GLY A 393 7.45 -15.28 -6.58
CA GLY A 393 7.18 -16.56 -5.93
C GLY A 393 6.74 -16.44 -4.47
N ASN A 394 6.86 -17.52 -3.73
CA ASN A 394 6.54 -17.61 -2.31
C ASN A 394 7.81 -17.38 -1.48
N HIS A 395 7.71 -16.58 -0.41
CA HIS A 395 8.82 -16.19 0.46
C HIS A 395 8.57 -16.64 1.90
N GLN A 396 9.61 -17.10 2.60
CA GLN A 396 9.57 -17.44 4.01
C GLN A 396 10.60 -16.65 4.80
N SER A 397 10.14 -15.95 5.83
CA SER A 397 10.91 -15.19 6.80
C SER A 397 10.45 -15.49 8.22
N ARG A 398 11.26 -15.17 9.23
CA ARG A 398 10.88 -15.10 10.62
C ARG A 398 11.91 -14.33 11.45
N TYR A 399 11.44 -13.39 12.27
CA TYR A 399 12.22 -12.87 13.38
C TYR A 399 12.17 -13.87 14.53
N GLY A 400 13.29 -14.60 14.75
CA GLY A 400 13.38 -15.63 15.79
C GLY A 400 13.93 -16.98 15.34
N ILE A 401 14.50 -17.08 14.13
CA ILE A 401 15.31 -18.24 13.71
C ILE A 401 16.60 -18.23 14.52
N LYS A 402 16.70 -19.12 15.50
CA LYS A 402 17.77 -19.07 16.50
C LYS A 402 19.06 -19.71 16.04
N THR A 403 19.01 -20.66 15.11
CA THR A 403 20.16 -21.43 14.66
C THR A 403 20.15 -21.65 13.16
N PHE A 404 21.34 -21.86 12.61
CA PHE A 404 21.47 -22.25 11.20
C PHE A 404 20.83 -23.62 10.90
N ASN A 405 20.79 -24.53 11.86
CA ASN A 405 20.08 -25.79 11.66
C ASN A 405 18.55 -25.58 11.53
N GLU A 406 17.97 -24.74 12.35
CA GLU A 406 16.54 -24.37 12.21
C GLU A 406 16.26 -23.75 10.82
N PHE A 407 17.11 -22.86 10.35
CA PHE A 407 17.01 -22.28 8.98
C PHE A 407 16.99 -23.37 7.90
N LYS A 408 17.90 -24.36 7.99
CA LYS A 408 17.93 -25.51 7.07
C LYS A 408 16.65 -26.37 7.17
N ASP A 409 16.18 -26.61 8.40
CA ASP A 409 15.00 -27.43 8.63
C ASP A 409 13.74 -26.79 8.05
N ILE A 410 13.62 -25.47 8.12
CA ILE A 410 12.52 -24.73 7.49
C ILE A 410 12.53 -24.98 5.98
N TYR A 411 13.67 -24.76 5.30
CA TYR A 411 13.80 -24.99 3.86
C TYR A 411 13.45 -26.42 3.47
N ASN A 412 13.99 -27.40 4.21
CA ASN A 412 13.77 -28.83 3.96
C ASN A 412 12.30 -29.23 4.20
N ASN A 413 11.61 -28.61 5.15
CA ASN A 413 10.19 -28.87 5.40
C ASN A 413 9.30 -28.35 4.26
N TYR A 414 9.61 -27.19 3.63
CA TYR A 414 8.91 -26.76 2.42
C TYR A 414 8.99 -27.81 1.31
N LYS A 415 10.17 -28.39 1.09
CA LYS A 415 10.39 -29.49 0.13
C LYS A 415 9.62 -30.75 0.56
N LYS A 416 9.70 -31.14 1.83
CA LYS A 416 9.01 -32.32 2.39
C LYS A 416 7.51 -32.26 2.24
N TYR A 417 6.91 -31.09 2.46
CA TYR A 417 5.47 -30.89 2.36
C TYR A 417 5.03 -30.45 0.95
N GLU A 418 5.94 -30.42 0.01
CA GLU A 418 5.70 -30.07 -1.40
C GLU A 418 5.00 -28.72 -1.55
N ILE A 419 5.42 -27.73 -0.77
CA ILE A 419 4.95 -26.34 -0.90
C ILE A 419 6.02 -25.56 -1.67
N PRO A 420 5.70 -24.94 -2.82
CA PRO A 420 6.66 -24.15 -3.57
C PRO A 420 7.26 -23.01 -2.73
N LEU A 421 8.57 -22.79 -2.88
CA LEU A 421 9.29 -21.74 -2.17
C LEU A 421 10.41 -21.18 -3.03
N ASP A 422 10.38 -19.89 -3.31
CA ASP A 422 11.43 -19.18 -4.05
C ASP A 422 12.53 -18.66 -3.14
N THR A 423 12.16 -18.04 -2.01
CA THR A 423 13.13 -17.24 -1.26
C THR A 423 13.09 -17.53 0.23
N MET A 424 14.25 -17.80 0.78
CA MET A 424 14.49 -17.82 2.21
C MET A 424 15.04 -16.47 2.68
N TRP A 425 14.50 -15.99 3.77
CA TRP A 425 14.90 -14.72 4.40
C TRP A 425 15.51 -14.97 5.77
N ILE A 426 16.36 -14.05 6.19
CA ILE A 426 16.91 -14.05 7.53
C ILE A 426 16.79 -12.67 8.17
N ASP A 427 16.44 -12.67 9.44
CA ASP A 427 16.23 -11.49 10.26
C ASP A 427 17.48 -11.19 11.11
N ILE A 428 17.41 -10.14 11.94
CA ILE A 428 18.53 -9.64 12.79
C ILE A 428 19.11 -10.69 13.73
N ASP A 429 18.39 -11.77 14.02
CA ASP A 429 18.89 -12.89 14.86
C ASP A 429 20.17 -13.53 14.32
N ALA A 430 20.40 -13.44 13.01
CA ALA A 430 21.61 -13.99 12.38
C ALA A 430 22.84 -13.12 12.55
N MET A 431 22.67 -11.83 12.85
CA MET A 431 23.76 -10.88 13.00
C MET A 431 24.58 -11.17 14.26
N ASP A 432 25.86 -10.82 14.24
CA ASP A 432 26.68 -10.83 15.45
C ASP A 432 26.34 -9.59 16.32
N ASN A 433 25.71 -9.83 17.47
CA ASN A 433 25.26 -8.77 18.40
C ASN A 433 24.39 -7.69 17.72
N TYR A 434 23.57 -8.08 16.74
CA TYR A 434 22.72 -7.17 15.92
C TYR A 434 23.52 -6.09 15.16
N GLU A 435 24.83 -6.30 14.95
CA GLU A 435 25.64 -5.39 14.13
C GLU A 435 25.40 -5.68 12.64
N ILE A 436 25.01 -4.64 11.87
CA ILE A 436 24.76 -4.77 10.43
C ILE A 436 26.04 -5.22 9.69
N PHE A 437 25.85 -5.88 8.55
CA PHE A 437 26.90 -6.44 7.70
C PHE A 437 27.70 -7.57 8.35
N THR A 438 27.17 -8.19 9.42
CA THR A 438 27.84 -9.30 10.12
C THR A 438 26.94 -10.54 10.19
N LEU A 439 27.56 -11.70 10.43
CA LEU A 439 26.90 -12.94 10.81
C LEU A 439 27.51 -13.48 12.12
N SER A 440 26.66 -13.99 12.98
CA SER A 440 27.10 -14.74 14.16
C SER A 440 27.88 -16.01 13.76
N LYS A 441 28.67 -16.58 14.69
CA LYS A 441 29.47 -17.78 14.42
C LYS A 441 28.65 -18.96 13.90
N ASP A 442 27.41 -19.09 14.32
CA ASP A 442 26.55 -20.19 13.86
C ASP A 442 26.09 -19.96 12.43
N PHE A 443 25.62 -18.75 12.12
CA PHE A 443 25.14 -18.40 10.80
C PHE A 443 26.24 -18.16 9.76
N ALA A 444 27.48 -17.93 10.17
CA ALA A 444 28.64 -17.86 9.26
C ALA A 444 28.82 -19.16 8.41
N LYS A 445 28.17 -20.26 8.80
CA LYS A 445 28.12 -21.53 8.07
C LYS A 445 27.11 -21.56 6.91
N MET A 446 26.33 -20.50 6.73
CA MET A 446 25.24 -20.47 5.73
C MET A 446 25.72 -20.49 4.30
N LYS A 447 26.84 -19.86 3.99
CA LYS A 447 27.31 -19.64 2.61
C LYS A 447 27.32 -20.91 1.76
N PRO A 448 27.90 -22.06 2.21
CA PRO A 448 27.80 -23.29 1.45
C PRO A 448 26.37 -23.78 1.23
N PHE A 449 25.52 -23.69 2.22
CA PHE A 449 24.14 -24.11 2.08
C PHE A 449 23.33 -23.24 1.11
N ILE A 450 23.55 -21.93 1.14
CA ILE A 450 22.96 -21.00 0.17
C ILE A 450 23.39 -21.41 -1.25
N ASN A 451 24.70 -21.56 -1.49
CA ASN A 451 25.22 -21.87 -2.83
C ASN A 451 24.86 -23.26 -3.32
N ASP A 452 25.15 -24.28 -2.48
CA ASP A 452 25.17 -25.68 -2.91
C ASP A 452 23.78 -26.33 -2.78
N THR A 453 22.83 -25.65 -2.10
CA THR A 453 21.46 -26.14 -1.92
C THR A 453 20.44 -25.16 -2.48
N ILE A 454 20.31 -23.96 -1.88
CA ILE A 454 19.25 -23.01 -2.27
C ILE A 454 19.43 -22.55 -3.71
N HIS A 455 20.58 -21.98 -4.07
CA HIS A 455 20.84 -21.49 -5.43
C HIS A 455 20.86 -22.62 -6.46
N LYS A 456 21.42 -23.79 -6.11
CA LYS A 456 21.43 -24.96 -7.00
C LYS A 456 20.02 -25.49 -7.28
N ASP A 457 19.12 -25.41 -6.31
CA ASP A 457 17.70 -25.72 -6.49
C ASP A 457 16.95 -24.67 -7.32
N GLY A 458 17.54 -23.48 -7.56
CA GLY A 458 16.95 -22.33 -8.24
C GLY A 458 16.32 -21.32 -7.27
N GLY A 459 16.41 -21.56 -5.95
CA GLY A 459 15.92 -20.65 -4.91
C GLY A 459 16.82 -19.44 -4.69
N LYS A 460 16.37 -18.52 -3.85
CA LYS A 460 16.97 -17.22 -3.59
C LYS A 460 17.14 -16.95 -2.10
N PHE A 461 17.99 -15.99 -1.75
CA PHE A 461 18.26 -15.61 -0.38
C PHE A 461 18.28 -14.08 -0.23
N VAL A 462 17.56 -13.56 0.78
CA VAL A 462 17.48 -12.13 1.10
C VAL A 462 17.73 -11.92 2.60
N PRO A 463 18.79 -11.19 3.00
CA PRO A 463 19.03 -10.81 4.37
C PRO A 463 18.41 -9.45 4.71
N ILE A 464 18.14 -9.21 6.00
CA ILE A 464 17.81 -7.90 6.54
C ILE A 464 19.07 -7.05 6.74
N ILE A 465 18.95 -5.76 6.51
CA ILE A 465 19.94 -4.74 6.87
C ILE A 465 19.22 -3.54 7.44
N ASP A 466 19.47 -3.23 8.71
CA ASP A 466 18.97 -2.04 9.37
C ASP A 466 19.77 -0.80 8.96
N ILE A 467 19.19 0.38 9.19
CA ILE A 467 19.90 1.66 8.96
C ILE A 467 20.94 1.97 10.04
N GLY A 468 20.77 1.43 11.25
CA GLY A 468 21.56 1.79 12.42
C GLY A 468 22.87 1.04 12.56
N VAL A 469 23.98 1.76 12.77
CA VAL A 469 25.33 1.19 12.97
C VAL A 469 25.63 1.10 14.47
N SER A 470 26.00 -0.07 14.95
CA SER A 470 26.38 -0.28 16.35
C SER A 470 27.50 0.65 16.80
N TYR A 471 27.29 1.40 17.90
CA TYR A 471 28.29 2.29 18.51
C TYR A 471 28.83 1.74 19.82
N GLU A 472 28.47 0.48 20.17
CA GLU A 472 28.99 -0.21 21.36
C GLU A 472 30.48 -0.59 21.18
N ASN A 473 30.83 -1.08 20.00
CA ASN A 473 32.21 -1.41 19.64
C ASN A 473 32.82 -0.30 18.79
N LYS A 474 33.59 0.59 19.43
CA LYS A 474 34.29 1.68 18.74
C LYS A 474 35.45 1.22 17.86
N ASP A 475 35.88 -0.01 18.03
CA ASP A 475 36.92 -0.64 17.19
C ASP A 475 36.37 -1.29 15.93
N SER A 476 35.05 -1.35 15.79
CA SER A 476 34.39 -1.80 14.56
C SER A 476 34.97 -1.08 13.33
N PRO A 477 35.28 -1.82 12.24
CA PRO A 477 35.78 -1.21 11.01
C PRO A 477 34.79 -0.21 10.42
N TYR A 478 33.49 -0.43 10.63
CA TYR A 478 32.44 0.46 10.14
C TYR A 478 32.38 1.77 10.92
N ILE A 479 32.53 1.73 12.26
CA ILE A 479 32.61 2.95 13.07
C ILE A 479 33.88 3.76 12.71
N LYS A 480 35.04 3.10 12.59
CA LYS A 480 36.26 3.78 12.18
C LYS A 480 36.15 4.42 10.79
N LEU A 481 35.58 3.69 9.82
CA LEU A 481 35.36 4.21 8.47
C LEU A 481 34.37 5.39 8.48
N GLY A 482 33.19 5.22 9.12
CA GLY A 482 32.17 6.27 9.20
C GLY A 482 32.69 7.57 9.84
N ASN A 483 33.42 7.46 10.96
CA ASN A 483 34.07 8.61 11.60
C ASN A 483 35.13 9.26 10.69
N SER A 484 35.93 8.47 9.98
CA SER A 484 36.97 9.00 9.08
C SER A 484 36.39 9.75 7.87
N LEU A 485 35.19 9.34 7.42
CA LEU A 485 34.47 9.98 6.33
C LEU A 485 33.57 11.13 6.81
N ASP A 486 33.34 11.25 8.12
CA ASP A 486 32.41 12.20 8.75
C ASP A 486 30.99 12.10 8.19
N ILE A 487 30.42 10.86 8.21
CA ILE A 487 29.17 10.53 7.53
C ILE A 487 28.03 10.21 8.51
N PHE A 488 28.18 10.41 9.80
CA PHE A 488 27.09 10.18 10.72
C PHE A 488 26.26 11.42 10.96
N ILE A 489 24.94 11.25 11.06
CA ILE A 489 23.99 12.30 11.48
C ILE A 489 24.46 12.87 12.81
N LYS A 490 24.43 14.21 12.97
CA LYS A 490 24.99 14.91 14.12
C LYS A 490 23.90 15.48 15.03
N SER A 491 24.12 15.40 16.31
CA SER A 491 23.34 16.15 17.30
C SER A 491 23.55 17.66 17.09
N ASN A 492 22.47 18.43 17.07
CA ASN A 492 22.53 19.88 16.96
C ASN A 492 23.23 20.53 18.15
N TYR A 493 23.15 19.92 19.33
CA TYR A 493 23.74 20.45 20.58
C TYR A 493 25.25 20.19 20.66
N THR A 494 25.66 18.96 20.39
CA THR A 494 27.06 18.52 20.58
C THR A 494 27.91 18.63 19.34
N LYS A 495 27.27 18.73 18.14
CA LYS A 495 27.92 18.68 16.82
C LYS A 495 28.71 17.38 16.60
N LYS A 496 28.51 16.36 17.45
CA LYS A 496 29.07 15.02 17.35
C LYS A 496 28.03 14.05 16.77
N PRO A 497 28.41 12.83 16.37
CA PRO A 497 27.43 11.82 15.94
C PRO A 497 26.30 11.68 16.97
N LEU A 498 25.07 11.76 16.50
CA LEU A 498 23.86 11.53 17.28
C LEU A 498 23.82 10.08 17.71
N ILE A 499 23.66 9.84 19.00
CA ILE A 499 23.61 8.49 19.58
C ILE A 499 22.18 8.20 20.02
N ALA A 500 21.54 7.23 19.37
CA ALA A 500 20.25 6.69 19.74
C ALA A 500 20.36 5.24 20.23
N LYS A 501 19.23 4.56 20.36
CA LYS A 501 19.18 3.16 20.76
C LYS A 501 18.29 2.38 19.81
N VAL A 502 18.85 1.34 19.21
CA VAL A 502 18.13 0.35 18.42
C VAL A 502 18.57 -1.05 18.87
N TRP A 503 18.44 -2.06 18.05
CA TRP A 503 18.74 -3.45 18.41
C TRP A 503 20.15 -3.68 18.95
N PRO A 504 21.24 -3.12 18.34
CA PRO A 504 22.60 -3.33 18.85
C PRO A 504 22.92 -2.52 20.12
N GLY A 505 21.98 -1.79 20.71
CA GLY A 505 22.23 -0.89 21.84
C GLY A 505 22.50 0.54 21.39
N LYS A 506 23.64 1.12 21.79
CA LYS A 506 24.05 2.46 21.30
C LYS A 506 24.28 2.42 19.79
N THR A 507 23.65 3.35 19.09
CA THR A 507 23.56 3.33 17.62
C THR A 507 23.78 4.72 17.06
N VAL A 508 24.49 4.81 15.93
CA VAL A 508 24.61 6.01 15.10
C VAL A 508 24.03 5.73 13.73
N PHE A 509 23.61 6.79 13.02
CA PHE A 509 22.95 6.65 11.73
C PHE A 509 23.78 7.28 10.62
N PRO A 510 24.01 6.57 9.49
CA PRO A 510 24.61 7.18 8.31
C PRO A 510 23.75 8.32 7.77
N ASP A 511 24.39 9.39 7.39
CA ASP A 511 23.79 10.53 6.72
C ASP A 511 23.77 10.27 5.20
N PHE A 512 22.66 9.80 4.69
CA PHE A 512 22.50 9.47 3.28
C PHE A 512 22.45 10.68 2.34
N PHE A 513 22.40 11.90 2.85
CA PHE A 513 22.61 13.11 2.08
C PHE A 513 24.09 13.43 1.84
N ASN A 514 24.99 12.85 2.62
CA ASN A 514 26.42 13.06 2.48
C ASN A 514 26.98 12.22 1.31
N PRO A 515 27.55 12.81 0.25
CA PRO A 515 28.05 12.05 -0.90
C PRO A 515 29.09 10.98 -0.56
N LYS A 516 29.78 11.12 0.59
CA LYS A 516 30.77 10.14 1.03
C LYS A 516 30.15 8.88 1.62
N VAL A 517 28.84 8.88 1.91
CA VAL A 517 28.15 7.72 2.47
C VAL A 517 28.15 6.53 1.52
N ASN A 518 28.15 6.78 0.19
CA ASN A 518 28.23 5.72 -0.82
C ASN A 518 29.45 4.81 -0.58
N LYS A 519 30.62 5.41 -0.27
CA LYS A 519 31.83 4.63 0.03
C LYS A 519 31.68 3.74 1.27
N PHE A 520 30.96 4.24 2.28
CA PHE A 520 30.70 3.49 3.50
C PHE A 520 29.69 2.36 3.26
N TRP A 521 28.53 2.71 2.70
CA TRP A 521 27.41 1.81 2.52
C TRP A 521 27.73 0.67 1.55
N ASN A 522 28.28 1.01 0.36
CA ASN A 522 28.67 0.03 -0.64
C ASN A 522 29.77 -0.91 -0.13
N LYS A 523 30.71 -0.41 0.71
CA LYS A 523 31.69 -1.30 1.35
C LYS A 523 31.02 -2.30 2.29
N GLY A 524 30.08 -1.85 3.14
CA GLY A 524 29.35 -2.75 4.04
C GLY A 524 28.56 -3.81 3.29
N LEU A 525 27.81 -3.40 2.27
CA LEU A 525 27.04 -4.30 1.39
C LEU A 525 27.95 -5.32 0.69
N LYS A 526 29.10 -4.87 0.16
CA LYS A 526 30.04 -5.77 -0.50
C LYS A 526 30.67 -6.76 0.48
N ASP A 527 31.16 -6.30 1.62
CA ASP A 527 31.75 -7.15 2.65
C ASP A 527 30.74 -8.22 3.09
N TYR A 528 29.45 -7.84 3.23
CA TYR A 528 28.39 -8.78 3.60
C TYR A 528 28.10 -9.78 2.49
N HIS A 529 28.08 -9.35 1.22
CA HIS A 529 27.93 -10.25 0.08
C HIS A 529 29.09 -11.23 -0.04
N ASP A 530 30.30 -10.81 0.33
CA ASP A 530 31.45 -11.70 0.37
C ASP A 530 31.37 -12.77 1.49
N ILE A 531 30.64 -12.47 2.59
CA ILE A 531 30.36 -13.41 3.69
C ILE A 531 29.25 -14.39 3.33
N VAL A 532 28.14 -13.88 2.74
CA VAL A 532 26.99 -14.67 2.31
C VAL A 532 26.43 -14.10 1.02
N TYR A 533 26.34 -14.90 -0.04
CA TYR A 533 25.75 -14.44 -1.29
C TYR A 533 24.25 -14.23 -1.13
N TYR A 534 23.78 -13.04 -1.48
CA TYR A 534 22.36 -12.68 -1.47
C TYR A 534 21.90 -12.18 -2.84
N ASP A 535 20.62 -12.33 -3.12
CA ASP A 535 19.99 -12.00 -4.39
C ASP A 535 19.20 -10.69 -4.33
N GLY A 536 18.93 -10.18 -3.14
CA GLY A 536 18.22 -8.95 -2.86
C GLY A 536 18.46 -8.51 -1.42
N ILE A 537 17.91 -7.37 -1.03
CA ILE A 537 18.12 -6.78 0.30
C ILE A 537 16.79 -6.35 0.90
N TRP A 538 16.66 -6.55 2.22
CA TRP A 538 15.57 -6.03 3.04
C TRP A 538 16.10 -4.90 3.92
N LEU A 539 15.58 -3.68 3.71
CA LEU A 539 15.91 -2.49 4.50
C LEU A 539 14.82 -2.23 5.53
N ASP A 540 15.17 -2.36 6.79
CA ASP A 540 14.28 -2.19 7.94
C ASP A 540 14.74 -1.04 8.84
N MET A 541 13.88 -0.59 9.76
CA MET A 541 14.14 0.43 10.77
C MET A 541 14.56 1.80 10.19
N ASN A 542 14.26 2.08 8.94
CA ASN A 542 14.82 3.17 8.14
C ASN A 542 13.97 4.45 8.07
N GLU A 543 13.05 4.67 9.02
CA GLU A 543 12.31 5.94 9.21
C GLU A 543 13.20 7.14 9.61
N PRO A 544 14.29 7.10 10.41
CA PRO A 544 14.89 6.01 11.19
C PRO A 544 14.26 5.83 12.57
N ALA A 545 14.20 4.57 13.02
CA ALA A 545 13.65 4.21 14.32
C ALA A 545 14.60 4.48 15.50
N ASN A 546 14.03 4.78 16.69
CA ASN A 546 14.74 4.88 17.95
C ASN A 546 13.87 4.33 19.09
N LEU A 547 14.35 3.32 19.81
CA LEU A 547 13.60 2.58 20.82
C LEU A 547 13.60 3.27 22.22
N LEU A 548 14.06 4.51 22.37
CA LEU A 548 13.97 5.26 23.61
C LEU A 548 12.59 5.91 23.78
N LYS A 549 11.83 5.42 24.76
CA LYS A 549 10.40 5.74 24.93
C LYS A 549 10.09 6.96 25.78
N LYS A 550 10.91 7.28 26.80
CA LYS A 550 10.56 8.21 27.89
C LYS A 550 11.54 9.36 28.08
N SER A 551 12.61 9.41 27.30
CA SER A 551 13.62 10.45 27.47
C SER A 551 13.09 11.79 27.01
N LYS A 552 13.23 12.81 27.83
CA LYS A 552 13.06 14.22 27.44
C LYS A 552 14.07 14.67 26.38
N CYS A 553 15.10 13.83 26.12
CA CYS A 553 16.12 14.00 25.10
C CYS A 553 15.94 12.97 23.98
N ILE A 554 14.69 12.67 23.58
CA ILE A 554 14.40 11.66 22.57
C ILE A 554 15.27 11.90 21.32
N GLY A 555 16.01 10.85 20.92
CA GLY A 555 16.87 10.90 19.76
C GLY A 555 18.22 11.60 19.91
N GLU A 556 18.58 12.11 21.08
CA GLU A 556 19.87 12.78 21.31
C GLU A 556 20.85 11.98 22.18
N VAL A 557 20.35 11.04 22.98
CA VAL A 557 21.17 10.23 23.89
C VAL A 557 20.64 8.80 23.94
N ALA A 558 21.53 7.83 24.15
CA ALA A 558 21.19 6.42 24.25
C ALA A 558 20.76 5.96 25.67
N ASP A 559 21.03 6.76 26.71
CA ASP A 559 20.64 6.50 28.08
C ASP A 559 19.87 7.70 28.64
N GLU A 560 18.68 7.46 29.18
CA GLU A 560 17.87 8.49 29.86
C GLU A 560 18.60 9.22 30.97
N LYS A 561 19.59 8.59 31.61
CA LYS A 561 20.44 9.20 32.66
C LYS A 561 21.38 10.28 32.12
N GLU A 562 21.72 10.23 30.84
CA GLU A 562 22.54 11.20 30.14
C GLU A 562 21.77 12.48 29.77
N CYS A 563 20.43 12.47 29.91
CA CYS A 563 19.57 13.60 29.63
C CYS A 563 19.61 14.65 30.73
N THR A 564 20.24 15.79 30.49
CA THR A 564 20.30 16.91 31.41
C THR A 564 19.11 17.86 31.25
N LYS A 565 18.80 18.67 32.32
CA LYS A 565 17.70 19.64 32.29
C LYS A 565 17.79 20.67 31.15
N ASP A 566 19.00 21.02 30.74
CA ASP A 566 19.22 22.02 29.69
C ASP A 566 18.92 21.49 28.26
N LYS A 567 18.84 20.17 28.10
CA LYS A 567 18.45 19.50 26.83
C LYS A 567 16.97 19.24 26.73
N ASN A 568 16.14 19.77 27.64
CA ASN A 568 14.71 19.51 27.73
C ASN A 568 13.85 20.39 26.83
N LYS A 569 14.41 21.36 26.13
CA LYS A 569 13.66 22.19 25.19
C LYS A 569 13.55 21.46 23.88
N TYR A 570 12.38 20.89 23.63
CA TYR A 570 12.05 20.36 22.31
C TYR A 570 11.90 21.53 21.34
N TYR A 571 12.50 21.42 20.18
CA TYR A 571 12.31 22.41 19.10
C TYR A 571 10.82 22.64 18.79
N ASN A 572 10.04 21.57 18.93
CA ASN A 572 8.62 21.56 18.60
C ASN A 572 7.73 22.15 19.69
N ASP A 573 8.25 22.46 20.88
CA ASP A 573 7.41 23.04 21.95
C ASP A 573 6.87 24.42 21.58
N ASP A 574 7.56 25.11 20.67
CA ASP A 574 7.23 26.45 20.21
C ASP A 574 6.46 26.46 18.87
N LEU A 575 6.24 25.30 18.22
CA LEU A 575 5.48 25.24 16.95
C LEU A 575 4.01 25.63 17.15
N PRO A 576 3.45 26.44 16.24
CA PRO A 576 2.05 26.84 16.28
C PRO A 576 1.12 25.64 16.03
N TYR A 577 1.56 24.70 15.22
CA TYR A 577 0.83 23.50 14.83
C TYR A 577 1.71 22.25 14.96
N MET A 578 1.13 21.12 15.32
CA MET A 578 1.79 19.82 15.39
C MET A 578 0.93 18.78 14.66
N PRO A 579 1.39 18.24 13.53
CA PRO A 579 0.68 17.16 12.83
C PRO A 579 0.44 15.96 13.76
N GLY A 580 -0.77 15.37 13.70
CA GLY A 580 -1.16 14.24 14.54
C GLY A 580 -1.44 14.58 16.01
N TYR A 581 -1.30 15.85 16.43
CA TYR A 581 -1.56 16.25 17.81
C TYR A 581 -3.04 16.09 18.16
N ARG A 582 -3.33 15.28 19.18
CA ARG A 582 -4.64 15.16 19.82
C ARG A 582 -4.55 15.64 21.26
N LYS A 583 -5.58 16.30 21.76
CA LYS A 583 -5.63 17.01 23.07
C LYS A 583 -5.07 16.19 24.27
N ASN A 584 -5.03 14.87 24.20
CA ASN A 584 -4.60 13.97 25.25
C ASN A 584 -3.29 13.21 24.94
N VAL A 585 -2.65 13.45 23.79
CA VAL A 585 -1.44 12.76 23.35
C VAL A 585 -0.33 13.78 23.21
N LYS A 586 0.67 13.69 24.07
CA LYS A 586 1.88 14.52 24.05
C LYS A 586 2.95 13.88 23.16
N GLU A 587 2.59 13.54 21.95
CA GLU A 587 3.55 13.04 20.98
C GLU A 587 4.29 14.22 20.35
N ASN A 588 5.57 14.06 20.06
CA ASN A 588 6.36 14.99 19.30
C ASN A 588 6.94 14.29 18.06
N LEU A 589 7.54 15.06 17.16
CA LEU A 589 8.08 14.55 15.90
C LEU A 589 9.22 13.54 16.07
N SER A 590 9.85 13.52 17.25
CA SER A 590 10.92 12.57 17.58
C SER A 590 10.44 11.30 18.28
N PHE A 591 9.12 11.13 18.47
CA PHE A 591 8.57 9.94 19.11
C PHE A 591 8.90 8.69 18.28
N TRP A 592 9.51 7.68 18.93
CA TRP A 592 10.02 6.47 18.27
C TRP A 592 10.93 6.73 17.05
N SER A 593 11.60 7.88 17.05
CA SER A 593 12.49 8.31 16.00
C SER A 593 13.67 9.09 16.55
N ILE A 594 14.58 9.53 15.69
CA ILE A 594 15.67 10.45 16.06
C ILE A 594 15.16 11.88 16.16
N SER A 595 15.96 12.75 16.81
CA SER A 595 15.63 14.16 16.99
C SER A 595 15.45 14.88 15.66
N GLU A 596 14.34 15.62 15.54
CA GLU A 596 14.06 16.49 14.41
C GLU A 596 15.08 17.61 14.24
N ASN A 597 15.77 17.98 15.30
CA ASN A 597 16.85 18.98 15.30
C ASN A 597 18.20 18.45 14.83
N ALA A 598 18.33 17.13 14.66
CA ALA A 598 19.59 16.56 14.23
C ALA A 598 19.99 17.12 12.87
N ILE A 599 21.31 17.35 12.72
CA ILE A 599 21.89 17.98 11.54
C ILE A 599 22.43 16.93 10.60
N ILE A 600 22.15 17.12 9.33
CA ILE A 600 22.70 16.36 8.22
C ILE A 600 23.57 17.24 7.31
N TYR A 601 24.14 16.63 6.30
CA TYR A 601 24.96 17.29 5.28
C TYR A 601 24.22 18.47 4.65
N GLY A 602 24.94 19.58 4.43
CA GLY A 602 24.35 20.81 3.90
C GLY A 602 23.63 21.68 4.94
N ASN A 603 23.79 21.37 6.24
CA ASN A 603 23.12 22.04 7.38
C ASN A 603 21.59 21.92 7.40
N ASN A 604 21.03 21.02 6.63
CA ASN A 604 19.61 20.67 6.73
C ASN A 604 19.35 19.93 8.06
N THR A 605 18.11 19.91 8.48
CA THR A 605 17.68 19.23 9.70
C THR A 605 16.75 18.06 9.38
N ILE A 606 16.69 17.08 10.28
CA ILE A 606 15.74 15.97 10.20
C ILE A 606 14.28 16.48 10.11
N TYR A 607 14.02 17.66 10.67
CA TYR A 607 12.73 18.34 10.60
C TYR A 607 12.22 18.50 9.16
N ASP A 608 13.12 18.83 8.22
CA ASP A 608 12.78 19.05 6.83
C ASP A 608 12.87 17.80 5.96
N VAL A 609 13.83 16.91 6.25
CA VAL A 609 14.27 15.91 5.28
C VAL A 609 14.05 14.46 5.70
N LYS A 610 13.50 14.20 6.87
CA LYS A 610 13.42 12.85 7.44
C LYS A 610 12.95 11.77 6.45
N PRO A 611 11.86 11.94 5.70
CA PRO A 611 11.40 10.93 4.76
C PRO A 611 12.42 10.59 3.66
N LEU A 612 13.26 11.56 3.28
CA LEU A 612 14.26 11.37 2.24
C LEU A 612 15.49 10.56 2.68
N LEU A 613 15.69 10.31 3.97
CA LEU A 613 16.77 9.42 4.43
C LEU A 613 16.59 8.00 3.87
N ALA A 614 15.39 7.44 4.00
CA ALA A 614 15.07 6.14 3.44
C ALA A 614 15.13 6.17 1.90
N PHE A 615 14.67 7.25 1.27
CA PHE A 615 14.77 7.42 -0.19
C PHE A 615 16.20 7.31 -0.69
N TYR A 616 17.14 8.06 -0.12
CA TYR A 616 18.54 8.01 -0.53
C TYR A 616 19.21 6.68 -0.17
N GLN A 617 18.86 6.05 0.97
CA GLN A 617 19.32 4.70 1.29
C GLN A 617 18.88 3.70 0.22
N ASN A 618 17.61 3.73 -0.19
CA ASN A 618 17.08 2.89 -1.26
C ASN A 618 17.82 3.13 -2.59
N LYS A 619 17.99 4.39 -2.98
CA LYS A 619 18.70 4.77 -4.21
C LYS A 619 20.12 4.21 -4.25
N ILE A 620 20.91 4.46 -3.21
CA ILE A 620 22.30 4.00 -3.13
C ILE A 620 22.39 2.46 -3.13
N THR A 621 21.47 1.80 -2.43
CA THR A 621 21.41 0.33 -2.40
C THR A 621 21.03 -0.23 -3.78
N TYR A 622 20.08 0.41 -4.48
CA TYR A 622 19.69 0.05 -5.84
C TYR A 622 20.88 0.16 -6.80
N GLU A 623 21.57 1.31 -6.80
CA GLU A 623 22.75 1.55 -7.62
C GLU A 623 23.88 0.54 -7.35
N PHE A 624 24.08 0.14 -6.09
CA PHE A 624 25.06 -0.89 -5.73
C PHE A 624 24.67 -2.27 -6.27
N LEU A 625 23.42 -2.71 -6.11
CA LEU A 625 22.97 -4.01 -6.65
C LEU A 625 23.10 -4.06 -8.17
N GLU A 626 22.71 -2.99 -8.85
CA GLU A 626 22.78 -2.89 -10.30
C GLU A 626 24.23 -2.79 -10.83
N ASN A 627 25.01 -1.85 -10.28
CA ASN A 627 26.30 -1.47 -10.86
C ASN A 627 27.47 -2.31 -10.34
N ASP A 628 27.48 -2.70 -9.05
CA ASP A 628 28.57 -3.45 -8.44
C ASP A 628 28.34 -4.96 -8.47
N LEU A 629 27.15 -5.42 -8.06
CA LEU A 629 26.83 -6.86 -8.04
C LEU A 629 26.28 -7.40 -9.35
N LYS A 630 25.86 -6.53 -10.28
CA LYS A 630 25.26 -6.90 -11.55
C LYS A 630 24.02 -7.77 -11.39
N LEU A 631 23.21 -7.47 -10.41
CA LEU A 631 21.91 -8.08 -10.15
C LEU A 631 20.79 -7.15 -10.63
N ARG A 632 19.66 -7.69 -11.10
CA ARG A 632 18.42 -6.91 -11.19
C ARG A 632 18.02 -6.58 -9.75
N PRO A 633 17.94 -5.28 -9.37
CA PRO A 633 17.77 -4.94 -7.97
C PRO A 633 16.43 -5.43 -7.41
N PHE A 634 16.49 -6.03 -6.23
CA PHE A 634 15.34 -6.32 -5.39
C PHE A 634 15.61 -5.74 -4.01
N ILE A 635 14.86 -4.72 -3.65
CA ILE A 635 14.95 -4.06 -2.35
C ILE A 635 13.55 -3.99 -1.77
N LEU A 636 13.36 -4.57 -0.58
CA LEU A 636 12.14 -4.41 0.21
C LEU A 636 12.41 -3.39 1.31
N SER A 637 11.73 -2.26 1.30
CA SER A 637 11.95 -1.16 2.25
C SER A 637 10.74 -0.92 3.13
N ARG A 638 10.95 -0.73 4.45
CA ARG A 638 9.86 -0.40 5.38
C ARG A 638 9.42 1.05 5.23
N SER A 639 10.35 1.98 5.25
CA SER A 639 10.01 3.39 5.03
C SER A 639 10.18 3.78 3.58
N THR A 640 9.17 4.45 3.04
CA THR A 640 9.14 4.97 1.67
C THR A 640 8.55 6.38 1.63
N THR A 641 8.83 7.11 0.57
CA THR A 641 8.27 8.44 0.33
C THR A 641 8.10 8.68 -1.18
N ILE A 642 7.63 9.86 -1.55
CA ILE A 642 7.51 10.29 -2.96
C ILE A 642 8.77 9.92 -3.76
N GLY A 643 8.59 9.29 -4.91
CA GLY A 643 9.66 8.88 -5.81
C GLY A 643 10.44 7.62 -5.40
N THR A 644 10.19 7.00 -4.23
CA THR A 644 10.87 5.74 -3.83
C THR A 644 10.54 4.58 -4.77
N GLY A 645 9.35 4.58 -5.39
CA GLY A 645 8.88 3.49 -6.25
C GLY A 645 9.82 3.12 -7.41
N LYS A 646 10.69 4.03 -7.84
CA LYS A 646 11.72 3.75 -8.86
C LYS A 646 12.94 2.96 -8.36
N TYR A 647 13.06 2.73 -7.04
CA TYR A 647 14.23 2.06 -6.45
C TYR A 647 13.87 0.87 -5.57
N ALA A 648 12.69 0.86 -4.95
CA ALA A 648 12.36 -0.14 -3.95
C ALA A 648 10.89 -0.57 -4.01
N PHE A 649 10.66 -1.79 -3.52
CA PHE A 649 9.39 -2.39 -3.20
C PHE A 649 9.05 -2.20 -1.72
N HIS A 650 7.82 -2.53 -1.31
CA HIS A 650 7.36 -2.25 0.03
C HIS A 650 6.61 -3.43 0.66
N TRP A 651 6.59 -3.50 1.99
CA TRP A 651 5.64 -4.30 2.74
C TRP A 651 5.03 -3.45 3.86
N LEU A 652 3.82 -3.78 4.28
CA LEU A 652 3.03 -2.98 5.22
C LEU A 652 3.50 -3.06 6.68
N GLY A 653 4.76 -3.44 6.93
CA GLY A 653 5.39 -3.49 8.24
C GLY A 653 4.80 -4.54 9.18
N ASP A 654 4.85 -4.26 10.50
CA ASP A 654 4.50 -5.17 11.60
C ASP A 654 2.98 -5.27 11.80
N ASN A 655 2.28 -6.03 10.99
CA ASN A 655 0.84 -6.24 11.12
C ASN A 655 0.49 -7.24 12.23
N PHE A 656 -0.77 -7.23 12.66
CA PHE A 656 -1.25 -8.12 13.72
C PHE A 656 -1.89 -9.39 13.16
N SER A 657 -1.79 -10.49 13.88
CA SER A 657 -2.50 -11.77 13.59
C SER A 657 -4.00 -11.62 13.95
N TRP A 658 -4.67 -10.67 13.32
CA TRP A 658 -6.09 -10.35 13.50
C TRP A 658 -6.81 -10.32 12.15
N TYR A 659 -8.11 -10.58 12.15
CA TYR A 659 -8.91 -10.62 10.92
C TYR A 659 -9.01 -9.25 10.26
N GLU A 660 -9.09 -8.17 11.05
CA GLU A 660 -9.13 -6.79 10.59
C GLU A 660 -7.85 -6.43 9.82
N ASN A 661 -6.72 -7.03 10.18
CA ASN A 661 -5.46 -6.80 9.46
C ASN A 661 -5.41 -7.51 8.09
N ILE A 662 -6.23 -8.53 7.84
CA ILE A 662 -6.41 -9.06 6.48
C ILE A 662 -7.09 -7.98 5.61
N LYS A 663 -8.18 -7.35 6.10
CA LYS A 663 -8.86 -6.25 5.40
C LYS A 663 -7.91 -5.06 5.18
N ALA A 664 -7.20 -4.64 6.24
CA ALA A 664 -6.22 -3.55 6.17
C ALA A 664 -5.09 -3.80 5.16
N SER A 665 -4.70 -5.05 4.95
CA SER A 665 -3.70 -5.38 3.94
C SER A 665 -4.18 -5.15 2.52
N ILE A 666 -5.47 -5.35 2.25
CA ILE A 666 -6.07 -5.09 0.94
C ILE A 666 -6.05 -3.59 0.64
N SER A 667 -6.60 -2.76 1.54
CA SER A 667 -6.63 -1.31 1.38
C SER A 667 -5.21 -0.72 1.34
N GLY A 668 -4.27 -1.24 2.14
CA GLY A 668 -2.86 -0.84 2.12
C GLY A 668 -2.22 -1.08 0.76
N ILE A 669 -2.35 -2.28 0.18
CA ILE A 669 -1.79 -2.61 -1.14
C ILE A 669 -2.46 -1.78 -2.25
N PHE A 670 -3.78 -1.52 -2.15
CA PHE A 670 -4.47 -0.62 -3.07
C PHE A 670 -3.85 0.79 -3.06
N ASN A 671 -3.58 1.34 -1.87
CA ASN A 671 -2.96 2.65 -1.72
C ASN A 671 -1.54 2.69 -2.30
N PHE A 672 -0.75 1.60 -2.17
CA PHE A 672 0.60 1.57 -2.73
C PHE A 672 0.64 1.58 -4.27
N ASN A 673 -0.44 1.18 -4.97
CA ASN A 673 -0.55 1.46 -6.41
C ASN A 673 -0.61 2.98 -6.66
N ILE A 674 -1.43 3.72 -5.88
CA ILE A 674 -1.54 5.19 -6.00
C ILE A 674 -0.19 5.85 -5.72
N PHE A 675 0.57 5.35 -4.75
CA PHE A 675 1.89 5.89 -4.38
C PHE A 675 3.02 5.53 -5.36
N GLY A 676 2.71 4.80 -6.44
CA GLY A 676 3.68 4.38 -7.45
C GLY A 676 4.59 3.22 -7.01
N ILE A 677 4.15 2.40 -6.04
CA ILE A 677 4.85 1.19 -5.57
C ILE A 677 3.93 -0.04 -5.69
N PRO A 678 3.56 -0.46 -6.89
CA PRO A 678 2.57 -1.52 -7.10
C PRO A 678 3.04 -2.92 -6.67
N PHE A 679 4.35 -3.13 -6.48
CA PHE A 679 4.89 -4.36 -5.92
C PHE A 679 5.01 -4.23 -4.40
N SER A 680 3.91 -4.51 -3.71
CA SER A 680 3.80 -4.44 -2.26
C SER A 680 3.08 -5.65 -1.69
N GLY A 681 3.16 -5.86 -0.38
CA GLY A 681 2.52 -6.98 0.30
C GLY A 681 2.43 -6.79 1.80
N SER A 682 1.85 -7.76 2.48
CA SER A 682 1.66 -7.79 3.93
C SER A 682 2.16 -9.11 4.48
N ASP A 683 2.67 -9.14 5.71
CA ASP A 683 3.11 -10.38 6.35
C ASP A 683 1.94 -11.34 6.53
N ILE A 684 1.97 -12.46 5.81
CA ILE A 684 0.90 -13.47 5.80
C ILE A 684 0.85 -14.17 7.16
N CYS A 685 -0.35 -14.32 7.69
CA CYS A 685 -0.72 -14.81 9.02
C CYS A 685 -0.51 -13.78 10.15
N GLY A 686 0.04 -12.61 9.83
CA GLY A 686 0.34 -11.53 10.77
C GLY A 686 1.72 -11.66 11.41
N PHE A 687 2.37 -10.51 11.68
CA PHE A 687 3.70 -10.46 12.31
C PHE A 687 3.61 -10.59 13.82
N LYS A 688 2.72 -9.85 14.47
CA LYS A 688 2.55 -9.83 15.93
C LYS A 688 1.41 -10.73 16.39
N TYR A 689 1.55 -11.28 17.59
CA TYR A 689 0.63 -12.21 18.23
C TYR A 689 0.57 -13.59 17.57
N ASP A 690 -0.08 -14.53 18.26
CA ASP A 690 -0.25 -15.89 17.78
C ASP A 690 -1.35 -15.98 16.73
N SER A 691 -1.02 -16.42 15.55
CA SER A 691 -2.02 -16.71 14.53
C SER A 691 -2.81 -17.97 14.85
N THR A 692 -4.09 -17.98 14.48
CA THR A 692 -4.90 -19.21 14.51
C THR A 692 -4.85 -19.92 13.16
N LYS A 693 -5.17 -21.21 13.15
CA LYS A 693 -5.25 -22.00 11.91
C LYS A 693 -6.19 -21.35 10.89
N GLU A 694 -7.42 -20.99 11.30
CA GLU A 694 -8.40 -20.39 10.40
C GLU A 694 -7.90 -19.07 9.83
N LEU A 695 -7.40 -18.17 10.68
CA LEU A 695 -6.86 -16.88 10.26
C LEU A 695 -5.74 -17.05 9.24
N CYS A 696 -4.80 -17.96 9.51
CA CYS A 696 -3.66 -18.19 8.64
C CYS A 696 -4.09 -18.79 7.29
N LEU A 697 -5.03 -19.73 7.27
CA LEU A 697 -5.56 -20.32 6.03
C LEU A 697 -6.30 -19.27 5.17
N ARG A 698 -7.15 -18.43 5.79
CA ARG A 698 -7.78 -17.30 5.08
C ARG A 698 -6.75 -16.34 4.51
N TRP A 699 -5.71 -16.04 5.30
CA TRP A 699 -4.65 -15.15 4.84
C TRP A 699 -3.82 -15.73 3.72
N TYR A 700 -3.50 -17.04 3.72
CA TYR A 700 -2.83 -17.71 2.61
C TYR A 700 -3.69 -17.69 1.34
N ASN A 701 -5.01 -17.92 1.47
CA ASN A 701 -5.94 -17.88 0.33
C ASN A 701 -5.94 -16.52 -0.38
N LEU A 702 -5.88 -15.43 0.37
CA LEU A 702 -5.79 -14.08 -0.18
C LEU A 702 -4.35 -13.70 -0.54
N GLY A 703 -3.42 -13.94 0.38
CA GLY A 703 -2.02 -13.54 0.27
C GLY A 703 -1.28 -14.19 -0.89
N ALA A 704 -1.78 -15.34 -1.38
CA ALA A 704 -1.29 -15.95 -2.62
C ALA A 704 -1.43 -15.03 -3.83
N PHE A 705 -2.27 -13.99 -3.77
CA PHE A 705 -2.49 -13.03 -4.84
C PHE A 705 -1.87 -11.65 -4.57
N TYR A 706 -1.27 -11.43 -3.39
CA TYR A 706 -0.48 -10.20 -3.19
C TYR A 706 0.65 -10.10 -4.22
N PRO A 707 0.99 -8.91 -4.71
CA PRO A 707 2.20 -8.72 -5.51
C PRO A 707 3.42 -9.35 -4.84
N PHE A 708 3.72 -8.97 -3.62
CA PHE A 708 4.75 -9.58 -2.76
C PHE A 708 4.10 -10.55 -1.75
N MET A 709 4.46 -11.84 -1.81
CA MET A 709 3.92 -12.91 -0.98
C MET A 709 4.97 -13.42 0.01
N ARG A 710 4.87 -13.07 1.29
CA ARG A 710 5.80 -13.54 2.34
C ARG A 710 5.08 -13.96 3.62
N ASN A 711 5.36 -15.14 4.13
CA ASN A 711 5.07 -15.52 5.51
C ASN A 711 6.18 -14.99 6.41
N HIS A 712 5.84 -14.19 7.42
CA HIS A 712 6.80 -13.63 8.37
C HIS A 712 6.13 -13.33 9.70
N ASN A 713 6.80 -13.62 10.84
CA ASN A 713 6.32 -13.26 12.16
C ASN A 713 7.46 -13.05 13.18
N THR A 714 7.08 -12.46 14.33
CA THR A 714 8.00 -12.11 15.43
C THR A 714 8.38 -13.32 16.26
N LYS A 715 9.56 -13.29 16.88
CA LYS A 715 10.06 -14.29 17.83
C LYS A 715 9.20 -14.44 19.10
N ARG A 716 8.31 -13.47 19.36
CA ARG A 716 7.42 -13.47 20.53
C ARG A 716 6.12 -14.25 20.27
N ALA A 717 5.79 -14.48 19.01
CA ALA A 717 4.66 -15.30 18.60
C ALA A 717 5.09 -16.75 18.35
N LYS A 718 4.12 -17.66 18.40
CA LYS A 718 4.34 -19.06 17.99
C LYS A 718 4.79 -19.13 16.54
N ASP A 719 5.46 -20.22 16.20
CA ASP A 719 5.80 -20.53 14.82
C ASP A 719 4.52 -20.63 13.98
N GLN A 720 4.54 -19.98 12.81
CA GLN A 720 3.40 -20.00 11.86
C GLN A 720 3.78 -20.58 10.50
N TYR A 721 4.77 -21.46 10.49
CA TYR A 721 5.08 -22.25 9.29
C TYR A 721 3.88 -23.12 8.91
N PRO A 722 3.63 -23.43 7.63
CA PRO A 722 2.48 -24.21 7.21
C PRO A 722 2.20 -25.48 8.02
N TRP A 723 3.25 -26.21 8.38
CA TRP A 723 3.15 -27.49 9.14
C TRP A 723 2.88 -27.34 10.63
N THR A 724 2.98 -26.13 11.20
CA THR A 724 2.72 -25.91 12.64
C THR A 724 1.23 -25.87 12.97
N PHE A 725 0.38 -25.74 11.96
CA PHE A 725 -1.07 -25.73 12.08
C PHE A 725 -1.71 -27.12 11.82
N ILE A 726 -0.92 -28.18 11.64
CA ILE A 726 -1.43 -29.55 11.48
C ILE A 726 -2.02 -30.03 12.79
N GLU A 727 -3.27 -30.49 12.77
CA GLU A 727 -3.99 -31.00 13.92
C GLU A 727 -4.39 -32.48 13.73
N LYS A 728 -4.53 -33.21 14.82
CA LYS A 728 -5.08 -34.58 14.75
C LYS A 728 -6.58 -34.51 14.39
N ASN A 729 -6.99 -35.30 13.39
CA ASN A 729 -8.39 -35.35 12.91
C ASN A 729 -8.93 -33.99 12.42
N GLU A 730 -8.09 -33.22 11.74
CA GLU A 730 -8.47 -31.93 11.22
C GLU A 730 -9.60 -32.02 10.18
N LYS A 731 -10.59 -31.14 10.29
CA LYS A 731 -11.68 -30.99 9.31
C LYS A 731 -11.16 -30.56 7.94
N TYR A 732 -10.10 -29.72 7.93
CA TYR A 732 -9.47 -29.18 6.74
C TYR A 732 -8.00 -29.57 6.72
N ASP A 733 -7.53 -30.18 5.65
CA ASP A 733 -6.13 -30.50 5.43
C ASP A 733 -5.32 -29.21 5.21
N THR A 734 -4.66 -28.77 6.27
CA THR A 734 -3.87 -27.53 6.32
C THR A 734 -2.85 -27.43 5.18
N ILE A 735 -2.05 -28.49 5.01
CA ILE A 735 -0.98 -28.51 3.99
C ILE A 735 -1.56 -28.45 2.59
N LYS A 736 -2.62 -29.21 2.35
CA LYS A 736 -3.29 -29.22 1.04
C LYS A 736 -3.85 -27.85 0.67
N ILE A 737 -4.49 -27.15 1.64
CA ILE A 737 -5.06 -25.82 1.40
C ILE A 737 -3.95 -24.83 1.08
N ILE A 738 -2.90 -24.73 1.91
CA ILE A 738 -1.79 -23.80 1.69
C ILE A 738 -1.07 -24.12 0.37
N ARG A 739 -0.80 -25.41 0.11
CA ARG A 739 -0.18 -25.84 -1.16
C ARG A 739 -1.04 -25.43 -2.36
N ASN A 740 -2.35 -25.63 -2.29
CA ASN A 740 -3.26 -25.22 -3.34
C ASN A 740 -3.21 -23.71 -3.59
N SER A 741 -3.27 -22.89 -2.53
CA SER A 741 -3.20 -21.42 -2.65
C SER A 741 -1.90 -20.99 -3.32
N VAL A 742 -0.76 -21.58 -2.94
CA VAL A 742 0.54 -21.32 -3.57
C VAL A 742 0.55 -21.81 -5.03
N ASN A 743 -0.04 -22.98 -5.32
CA ASN A 743 -0.11 -23.52 -6.68
C ASN A 743 -0.97 -22.65 -7.61
N TYR A 744 -2.06 -22.04 -7.12
CA TYR A 744 -2.82 -21.05 -7.89
C TYR A 744 -1.94 -19.87 -8.29
N ARG A 745 -1.15 -19.31 -7.35
CA ARG A 745 -0.19 -18.26 -7.66
C ARG A 745 0.82 -18.69 -8.72
N TYR A 746 1.46 -19.86 -8.51
CA TYR A 746 2.50 -20.34 -9.42
C TYR A 746 1.94 -20.63 -10.83
N SER A 747 0.71 -21.11 -10.92
CA SER A 747 0.07 -21.32 -12.22
C SER A 747 -0.08 -20.03 -13.03
N LEU A 748 -0.13 -18.86 -12.37
CA LEU A 748 -0.33 -17.55 -12.97
C LEU A 748 0.93 -16.66 -12.96
N LEU A 749 2.11 -17.17 -12.56
CA LEU A 749 3.31 -16.32 -12.47
C LEU A 749 3.69 -15.66 -13.80
N ARG A 750 3.52 -16.35 -14.95
CA ARG A 750 3.79 -15.75 -16.28
C ARG A 750 2.83 -14.60 -16.58
N TYR A 751 1.57 -14.74 -16.21
CA TYR A 751 0.58 -13.66 -16.30
C TYR A 751 0.98 -12.48 -15.41
N MET A 752 1.28 -12.72 -14.13
CA MET A 752 1.73 -11.68 -13.19
C MET A 752 2.93 -10.90 -13.73
N TYR A 753 3.95 -11.65 -14.19
CA TYR A 753 5.18 -11.05 -14.73
C TYR A 753 4.91 -10.18 -15.94
N SER A 754 4.01 -10.60 -16.82
CA SER A 754 3.60 -9.81 -17.97
C SER A 754 2.90 -8.51 -17.56
N GLN A 755 2.08 -8.53 -16.50
CA GLN A 755 1.46 -7.31 -15.98
C GLN A 755 2.51 -6.35 -15.41
N PHE A 756 3.53 -6.84 -14.68
CA PHE A 756 4.63 -5.99 -14.19
C PHE A 756 5.51 -5.44 -15.31
N PHE A 757 5.67 -6.15 -16.41
CA PHE A 757 6.27 -5.56 -17.61
C PHE A 757 5.49 -4.36 -18.13
N LEU A 758 4.15 -4.48 -18.22
CA LEU A 758 3.30 -3.36 -18.66
C LEU A 758 3.42 -2.15 -17.71
N ILE A 759 3.50 -2.39 -16.41
CA ILE A 759 3.72 -1.33 -15.40
C ILE A 759 5.10 -0.69 -15.63
N SER A 760 6.15 -1.47 -15.79
CA SER A 760 7.52 -0.96 -15.99
C SER A 760 7.73 -0.29 -17.35
N LEU A 761 6.80 -0.46 -18.29
CA LEU A 761 6.73 0.27 -19.56
C LEU A 761 5.79 1.49 -19.48
N ASN A 762 5.21 1.76 -18.31
CA ASN A 762 4.16 2.76 -18.06
C ASN A 762 2.90 2.57 -18.93
N GLU A 763 2.64 1.34 -19.36
CA GLU A 763 1.39 0.99 -20.07
C GLU A 763 0.25 0.70 -19.08
N LYS A 764 0.57 0.38 -17.82
CA LYS A 764 -0.35 0.15 -16.69
C LYS A 764 0.15 0.82 -15.41
N GLY A 765 -0.76 1.18 -14.50
CA GLY A 765 -0.44 1.84 -13.23
C GLY A 765 -0.39 0.89 -12.04
N GLY A 766 -1.26 -0.14 -12.01
CA GLY A 766 -1.39 -1.04 -10.86
C GLY A 766 -1.68 -2.49 -11.23
N PHE A 767 -1.51 -3.38 -10.23
CA PHE A 767 -1.70 -4.82 -10.43
C PHE A 767 -2.76 -5.43 -9.49
N PHE A 768 -2.61 -5.30 -8.19
CA PHE A 768 -3.57 -5.72 -7.17
C PHE A 768 -4.41 -4.50 -6.79
N LYS A 769 -5.60 -4.35 -7.37
CA LYS A 769 -6.34 -3.09 -7.39
C LYS A 769 -7.83 -3.26 -7.12
N PRO A 770 -8.54 -2.22 -6.66
CA PRO A 770 -9.97 -2.29 -6.44
C PRO A 770 -10.72 -2.41 -7.77
N VAL A 771 -11.93 -2.97 -7.72
CA VAL A 771 -12.77 -3.20 -8.91
C VAL A 771 -13.05 -1.93 -9.70
N MET A 772 -13.22 -0.80 -9.01
CA MET A 772 -13.51 0.49 -9.66
C MET A 772 -12.38 1.01 -10.56
N PHE A 773 -11.16 0.45 -10.48
CA PHE A 773 -10.09 0.81 -11.42
C PHE A 773 -10.28 0.19 -12.80
N GLU A 774 -11.02 -0.92 -12.89
CA GLU A 774 -11.39 -1.58 -14.15
C GLU A 774 -12.82 -1.28 -14.61
N PHE A 775 -13.70 -0.90 -13.67
CA PHE A 775 -15.11 -0.62 -13.88
C PHE A 775 -15.50 0.69 -13.18
N PRO A 776 -14.90 1.82 -13.56
CA PRO A 776 -15.08 3.10 -12.86
C PRO A 776 -16.49 3.68 -12.98
N GLU A 777 -17.25 3.29 -13.99
CA GLU A 777 -18.61 3.79 -14.22
C GLU A 777 -19.68 2.96 -13.50
N GLU A 778 -19.30 1.82 -12.93
CA GLU A 778 -20.24 0.96 -12.24
C GLU A 778 -20.38 1.36 -10.76
N LYS A 779 -21.56 1.81 -10.35
CA LYS A 779 -21.85 2.20 -8.98
C LYS A 779 -21.50 1.11 -7.95
N SER A 780 -21.80 -0.15 -8.27
CA SER A 780 -21.48 -1.30 -7.42
C SER A 780 -19.98 -1.49 -7.16
N SER A 781 -19.11 -0.93 -8.00
CA SER A 781 -17.66 -1.01 -7.83
C SER A 781 -17.14 -0.24 -6.63
N TYR A 782 -17.94 0.70 -6.11
CA TYR A 782 -17.63 1.54 -4.95
C TYR A 782 -18.20 0.99 -3.63
N GLU A 783 -18.88 -0.16 -3.67
CA GLU A 783 -19.47 -0.81 -2.51
C GLU A 783 -18.59 -1.99 -2.06
N ASP A 784 -18.41 -2.19 -0.74
CA ASP A 784 -17.61 -3.28 -0.15
C ASP A 784 -16.26 -3.50 -0.88
N ILE A 785 -15.51 -2.39 -1.03
CA ILE A 785 -14.35 -2.27 -1.92
C ILE A 785 -13.30 -3.36 -1.66
N GLU A 786 -12.98 -3.62 -0.38
CA GLU A 786 -11.91 -4.54 0.01
C GLU A 786 -12.30 -6.02 -0.16
N SER A 787 -13.56 -6.34 -0.40
CA SER A 787 -13.97 -7.73 -0.59
C SER A 787 -13.71 -8.27 -2.01
N ARG A 788 -13.48 -7.38 -2.97
CA ARG A 788 -13.31 -7.71 -4.38
C ARG A 788 -12.06 -7.06 -4.94
N VAL A 789 -11.18 -7.89 -5.48
CA VAL A 789 -9.86 -7.46 -5.94
C VAL A 789 -9.67 -7.84 -7.40
N MET A 790 -9.30 -6.88 -8.22
CA MET A 790 -8.77 -7.14 -9.55
C MET A 790 -7.29 -7.51 -9.47
N PHE A 791 -6.95 -8.69 -9.98
CA PHE A 791 -5.60 -9.21 -10.10
C PHE A 791 -5.16 -9.06 -11.56
N GLY A 792 -4.49 -7.96 -11.85
CA GLY A 792 -4.36 -7.43 -13.19
C GLY A 792 -5.72 -7.01 -13.76
N GLU A 793 -5.88 -7.12 -15.07
CA GLU A 793 -7.14 -6.80 -15.77
C GLU A 793 -8.08 -8.00 -15.91
N ALA A 794 -7.49 -9.21 -15.90
CA ALA A 794 -8.20 -10.40 -16.33
C ALA A 794 -8.86 -11.17 -15.18
N PHE A 795 -8.40 -11.06 -13.95
CA PHE A 795 -8.94 -11.84 -12.85
C PHE A 795 -9.64 -11.00 -11.78
N LEU A 796 -10.75 -11.52 -11.30
CA LEU A 796 -11.45 -11.05 -10.11
C LEU A 796 -11.30 -12.08 -8.99
N ILE A 797 -10.90 -11.62 -7.80
CA ILE A 797 -10.77 -12.42 -6.59
C ILE A 797 -11.80 -11.92 -5.58
N CYS A 798 -12.59 -12.84 -5.01
CA CYS A 798 -13.52 -12.54 -3.92
C CYS A 798 -12.90 -13.00 -2.60
N ALA A 799 -12.66 -12.05 -1.69
CA ALA A 799 -11.94 -12.25 -0.44
C ALA A 799 -12.88 -12.50 0.75
N PHE A 800 -12.54 -13.50 1.57
CA PHE A 800 -13.15 -13.80 2.84
C PHE A 800 -12.18 -13.51 3.97
N TYR A 801 -12.42 -12.46 4.74
CA TYR A 801 -11.47 -11.97 5.76
C TYR A 801 -12.07 -11.90 7.17
N ASN A 802 -13.32 -12.33 7.39
CA ASN A 802 -13.91 -12.38 8.72
C ASN A 802 -13.84 -13.78 9.36
N ILE A 803 -13.87 -13.82 10.69
CA ILE A 803 -13.91 -15.10 11.43
C ILE A 803 -15.20 -15.86 11.14
N SER A 804 -15.09 -17.19 10.97
CA SER A 804 -16.23 -18.10 10.77
C SER A 804 -17.22 -17.69 9.66
N GLU A 805 -16.75 -16.94 8.68
CA GLU A 805 -17.56 -16.52 7.54
C GLU A 805 -17.81 -17.72 6.62
N GLU A 806 -19.03 -18.26 6.66
CA GLU A 806 -19.38 -19.50 5.93
C GLU A 806 -19.90 -19.23 4.52
N GLU A 807 -20.59 -18.10 4.32
CA GLU A 807 -21.15 -17.68 3.03
C GLU A 807 -21.27 -16.15 3.00
N LYS A 808 -21.05 -15.56 1.82
CA LYS A 808 -21.18 -14.12 1.61
C LYS A 808 -21.70 -13.83 0.20
N PRO A 809 -22.62 -12.84 0.03
CA PRO A 809 -22.97 -12.31 -1.28
C PRO A 809 -21.86 -11.40 -1.81
N PHE A 810 -21.61 -11.49 -3.11
CA PHE A 810 -20.71 -10.61 -3.85
C PHE A 810 -21.41 -10.07 -5.10
N THR A 811 -21.37 -8.76 -5.28
CA THR A 811 -21.83 -8.12 -6.50
C THR A 811 -20.70 -8.15 -7.53
N LEU A 812 -20.87 -8.85 -8.64
CA LEU A 812 -19.88 -8.91 -9.72
C LEU A 812 -20.09 -7.75 -10.71
N PRO A 813 -19.00 -7.22 -11.29
CA PRO A 813 -19.09 -6.21 -12.34
C PRO A 813 -19.77 -6.76 -13.60
N ASN A 814 -20.26 -5.85 -14.43
CA ASN A 814 -20.91 -6.16 -15.70
C ASN A 814 -19.93 -6.75 -16.73
N SER A 815 -19.60 -8.01 -16.57
CA SER A 815 -18.76 -8.77 -17.47
C SER A 815 -19.04 -10.26 -17.37
N ASN A 816 -18.65 -11.00 -18.37
CA ASN A 816 -18.68 -12.46 -18.29
C ASN A 816 -17.54 -12.97 -17.44
N PHE A 817 -17.83 -13.83 -16.48
CA PHE A 817 -16.84 -14.43 -15.60
C PHE A 817 -16.92 -15.96 -15.61
N ASN A 818 -15.76 -16.60 -15.67
CA ASN A 818 -15.63 -18.05 -15.58
C ASN A 818 -14.72 -18.41 -14.39
N ARG A 819 -15.08 -19.43 -13.62
CA ARG A 819 -14.30 -19.91 -12.47
C ARG A 819 -12.96 -20.50 -12.91
N TYR A 820 -11.86 -19.93 -12.44
CA TYR A 820 -10.52 -20.46 -12.68
C TYR A 820 -10.20 -21.58 -11.69
N PRO A 821 -9.51 -22.69 -12.10
CA PRO A 821 -9.06 -23.04 -13.44
C PRO A 821 -10.05 -23.91 -14.22
N LYS A 822 -11.25 -24.13 -13.73
CA LYS A 822 -12.20 -25.10 -14.30
C LYS A 822 -12.86 -24.61 -15.58
N GLY A 823 -13.18 -23.34 -15.69
CA GLY A 823 -13.88 -22.75 -16.82
C GLY A 823 -15.40 -22.67 -16.65
N GLU A 824 -15.96 -23.11 -15.50
CA GLU A 824 -17.39 -22.99 -15.20
C GLU A 824 -17.86 -21.54 -15.36
N SER A 825 -18.89 -21.33 -16.18
CA SER A 825 -19.55 -20.01 -16.32
C SER A 825 -20.32 -19.71 -15.03
N ILE A 826 -20.17 -18.49 -14.53
CA ILE A 826 -20.85 -18.07 -13.29
C ILE A 826 -22.03 -17.18 -13.61
N MET A 827 -21.95 -16.39 -14.70
CA MET A 827 -23.00 -15.49 -15.14
C MET A 827 -23.05 -15.47 -16.66
N ASN A 828 -24.27 -15.55 -17.19
CA ASN A 828 -24.56 -15.28 -18.60
C ASN A 828 -25.25 -13.93 -18.70
N TYR A 829 -24.63 -12.98 -19.32
CA TYR A 829 -25.06 -11.57 -19.42
C TYR A 829 -26.21 -11.32 -20.37
N GLU A 830 -26.84 -12.38 -20.97
CA GLU A 830 -27.85 -12.27 -22.01
C GLU A 830 -29.30 -12.08 -21.47
N GLU A 831 -29.51 -12.06 -20.13
CA GLU A 831 -30.85 -11.85 -19.58
C GLU A 831 -31.00 -10.39 -19.09
N GLU A 832 -31.72 -9.59 -19.85
CA GLU A 832 -31.97 -8.14 -19.63
C GLU A 832 -32.70 -7.80 -18.32
N ASP A 833 -33.10 -8.79 -17.51
CA ASP A 833 -33.94 -8.59 -16.31
C ASP A 833 -33.23 -8.68 -14.95
N ASN A 834 -31.91 -8.94 -14.89
CA ASN A 834 -31.22 -9.05 -13.60
C ASN A 834 -30.52 -7.75 -13.20
N GLN A 835 -31.23 -6.90 -12.47
CA GLN A 835 -30.69 -5.68 -11.86
C GLN A 835 -29.62 -5.92 -10.77
N ASN A 836 -29.34 -7.17 -10.40
CA ASN A 836 -28.37 -7.51 -9.35
C ASN A 836 -27.48 -8.70 -9.75
N ASN A 837 -26.26 -8.41 -10.18
CA ASN A 837 -25.21 -9.40 -10.44
C ASN A 837 -24.65 -9.98 -9.12
N ILE A 838 -25.52 -10.42 -8.21
CA ILE A 838 -25.13 -10.94 -6.90
C ILE A 838 -24.99 -12.45 -6.95
N ILE A 839 -23.84 -12.96 -6.51
CA ILE A 839 -23.58 -14.39 -6.32
C ILE A 839 -23.27 -14.68 -4.86
N ASN A 840 -23.84 -15.74 -4.33
CA ASN A 840 -23.47 -16.23 -3.01
C ASN A 840 -22.29 -17.20 -3.13
N LEU A 841 -21.20 -16.90 -2.43
CA LEU A 841 -19.99 -17.71 -2.40
C LEU A 841 -19.75 -18.32 -1.03
N SER A 842 -19.27 -19.54 -1.02
CA SER A 842 -18.96 -20.27 0.22
C SER A 842 -17.62 -19.81 0.81
N GLY A 843 -17.60 -19.44 2.10
CA GLY A 843 -16.41 -19.06 2.85
C GLY A 843 -15.62 -20.21 3.44
N LYS A 844 -15.80 -21.45 2.94
CA LYS A 844 -15.02 -22.63 3.38
C LYS A 844 -13.55 -22.43 3.08
N LEU A 845 -12.70 -22.82 4.01
CA LEU A 845 -11.25 -22.59 3.96
C LEU A 845 -10.53 -23.28 2.79
N ASP A 846 -11.11 -24.34 2.25
CA ASP A 846 -10.58 -25.08 1.11
C ASP A 846 -11.10 -24.60 -0.26
N GLN A 847 -11.85 -23.48 -0.28
CA GLN A 847 -12.40 -22.89 -1.48
C GLN A 847 -11.79 -21.50 -1.75
N LEU A 848 -11.22 -21.36 -2.94
CA LEU A 848 -10.73 -20.11 -3.49
C LEU A 848 -11.68 -19.63 -4.58
N HIS A 849 -11.99 -18.34 -4.59
CA HIS A 849 -12.92 -17.75 -5.54
C HIS A 849 -12.18 -16.80 -6.48
N ILE A 850 -11.76 -17.37 -7.59
CA ILE A 850 -11.00 -16.69 -8.63
C ILE A 850 -11.75 -16.83 -9.94
N PHE A 851 -12.00 -15.71 -10.59
CA PHE A 851 -12.80 -15.66 -11.80
C PHE A 851 -12.02 -14.99 -12.92
N LEU A 852 -11.95 -15.64 -14.08
CA LEU A 852 -11.36 -15.09 -15.28
C LEU A 852 -12.43 -14.33 -16.07
N ARG A 853 -12.17 -13.06 -16.34
CA ARG A 853 -13.01 -12.17 -17.13
C ARG A 853 -13.01 -12.56 -18.60
N GLY A 854 -14.17 -12.54 -19.25
CA GLY A 854 -14.30 -12.70 -20.69
C GLY A 854 -13.58 -11.59 -21.46
N GLY A 855 -13.03 -11.93 -22.63
CA GLY A 855 -12.27 -11.01 -23.46
C GLY A 855 -10.76 -11.07 -23.23
N TYR A 856 -10.27 -12.01 -22.42
CA TYR A 856 -8.84 -12.13 -22.11
C TYR A 856 -8.25 -13.47 -22.51
N ILE A 857 -7.00 -13.42 -22.99
CA ILE A 857 -6.13 -14.57 -23.24
C ILE A 857 -5.07 -14.57 -22.14
N VAL A 858 -5.04 -15.62 -21.33
CA VAL A 858 -4.18 -15.71 -20.18
C VAL A 858 -3.21 -16.87 -20.29
N PRO A 859 -1.89 -16.62 -20.15
CA PRO A 859 -0.91 -17.70 -20.01
C PRO A 859 -1.00 -18.33 -18.62
N TYR A 860 -0.95 -19.66 -18.55
CA TYR A 860 -0.85 -20.41 -17.31
C TYR A 860 0.08 -21.60 -17.43
N GLN A 861 0.61 -22.08 -16.31
CA GLN A 861 1.42 -23.30 -16.23
C GLN A 861 0.80 -24.29 -15.25
N ASN A 862 0.87 -25.58 -15.56
CA ASN A 862 0.22 -26.59 -14.72
C ASN A 862 1.06 -26.89 -13.49
N THR A 863 0.56 -26.53 -12.31
CA THR A 863 1.18 -26.69 -11.00
C THR A 863 0.38 -27.62 -10.06
N PHE A 864 -0.78 -28.10 -10.54
CA PHE A 864 -1.70 -28.89 -9.69
C PHE A 864 -1.42 -30.39 -9.72
N ASP A 865 -0.86 -30.90 -10.83
CA ASP A 865 -0.63 -32.32 -11.04
C ASP A 865 0.77 -32.78 -10.58
N LYS A 866 1.64 -31.86 -10.30
CA LYS A 866 3.03 -32.12 -9.88
C LYS A 866 3.58 -31.02 -8.98
N PHE A 867 4.54 -31.39 -8.14
CA PHE A 867 5.27 -30.43 -7.32
C PHE A 867 6.29 -29.63 -8.15
N ILE A 868 6.17 -28.32 -8.10
CA ILE A 868 7.14 -27.36 -8.66
C ILE A 868 7.85 -26.67 -7.49
N LEU A 869 9.12 -26.81 -7.40
CA LEU A 869 9.89 -26.35 -6.23
C LEU A 869 9.88 -24.80 -6.10
N ASN A 870 10.08 -24.09 -7.19
CA ASN A 870 10.16 -22.64 -7.25
C ASN A 870 9.88 -22.11 -8.67
N SER A 871 9.87 -20.80 -8.83
CA SER A 871 9.58 -20.11 -10.10
C SER A 871 10.61 -20.41 -11.19
N MET A 872 11.87 -20.67 -10.83
CA MET A 872 12.92 -21.02 -11.80
C MET A 872 12.66 -22.41 -12.40
N ARG A 873 12.21 -23.38 -11.57
CA ARG A 873 11.78 -24.70 -12.06
C ARG A 873 10.49 -24.63 -12.86
N LEU A 874 9.62 -23.65 -12.55
CA LEU A 874 8.43 -23.41 -13.32
C LEU A 874 8.73 -22.97 -14.76
N ARG A 875 9.82 -22.22 -14.99
CA ARG A 875 10.25 -21.80 -16.35
C ARG A 875 10.70 -22.97 -17.24
N GLU A 876 10.91 -24.15 -16.66
CA GLU A 876 11.19 -25.39 -17.41
C GLU A 876 9.88 -26.08 -17.89
N GLU A 877 8.72 -25.57 -17.46
CA GLU A 877 7.40 -26.12 -17.74
C GLU A 877 6.75 -25.47 -18.96
N LYS A 878 5.99 -26.29 -19.72
CA LYS A 878 5.24 -25.82 -20.87
C LYS A 878 4.22 -24.75 -20.50
N LEU A 879 4.07 -23.76 -21.38
CA LEU A 879 3.03 -22.75 -21.29
C LEU A 879 1.71 -23.31 -21.81
N ASN A 880 0.63 -22.92 -21.15
CA ASN A 880 -0.71 -23.16 -21.65
C ASN A 880 -1.43 -21.81 -21.83
N LEU A 881 -2.39 -21.75 -22.73
CA LEU A 881 -3.22 -20.56 -22.97
C LEU A 881 -4.68 -20.85 -22.65
N ILE A 882 -5.33 -19.95 -21.94
CA ILE A 882 -6.79 -19.90 -21.81
C ILE A 882 -7.27 -18.73 -22.65
N ILE A 883 -8.15 -18.99 -23.60
CA ILE A 883 -8.88 -17.99 -24.39
C ILE A 883 -10.30 -17.93 -23.81
N ASN A 884 -10.60 -16.93 -22.99
CA ASN A 884 -11.94 -16.72 -22.43
C ASN A 884 -12.62 -15.60 -23.22
N ILE A 885 -13.57 -15.98 -24.07
CA ILE A 885 -14.20 -15.03 -24.97
C ILE A 885 -15.23 -14.13 -24.27
N ASN A 886 -15.36 -12.91 -24.75
CA ASN A 886 -16.43 -11.98 -24.36
C ASN A 886 -17.69 -12.19 -25.20
N SER A 887 -18.73 -11.38 -25.00
CA SER A 887 -19.99 -11.40 -25.77
C SER A 887 -19.81 -11.10 -27.26
N TYR A 888 -18.73 -10.40 -27.64
CA TYR A 888 -18.37 -10.13 -29.04
C TYR A 888 -17.53 -11.23 -29.67
N LYS A 889 -17.30 -12.35 -28.96
CA LYS A 889 -16.45 -13.48 -29.39
C LYS A 889 -15.00 -13.10 -29.64
N GLU A 890 -14.50 -12.13 -28.86
CA GLU A 890 -13.15 -11.62 -28.95
C GLU A 890 -12.40 -11.85 -27.65
N SER A 891 -11.06 -11.93 -27.72
CA SER A 891 -10.17 -11.94 -26.58
C SER A 891 -8.80 -11.39 -26.96
N LYS A 892 -8.15 -10.75 -26.01
CA LYS A 892 -6.79 -10.21 -26.14
C LYS A 892 -5.89 -10.66 -24.99
N GLY A 893 -4.60 -10.73 -25.24
CA GLY A 893 -3.61 -11.02 -24.21
C GLY A 893 -2.22 -10.54 -24.60
N VAL A 894 -1.36 -10.39 -23.61
CA VAL A 894 0.03 -10.06 -23.81
C VAL A 894 0.90 -10.93 -22.91
N ILE A 895 2.02 -11.40 -23.43
CA ILE A 895 2.98 -12.22 -22.70
C ILE A 895 4.36 -11.65 -22.92
N PHE A 896 5.12 -11.52 -21.83
CA PHE A 896 6.50 -11.09 -21.87
C PHE A 896 7.45 -12.18 -21.42
N PHE A 897 8.60 -12.24 -22.06
CA PHE A 897 9.70 -13.16 -21.75
C PHE A 897 11.04 -12.41 -21.70
N ASP A 898 11.89 -12.75 -20.76
CA ASP A 898 13.27 -12.28 -20.66
C ASP A 898 14.13 -13.27 -19.89
N ASN A 899 15.42 -13.00 -19.81
CA ASN A 899 16.41 -13.80 -19.08
C ASN A 899 16.78 -13.20 -17.71
N ASP A 900 15.90 -12.41 -17.09
CA ASP A 900 16.19 -11.67 -15.84
C ASP A 900 17.42 -10.75 -15.92
N GLY A 901 17.71 -10.19 -17.10
CA GLY A 901 18.80 -9.23 -17.32
C GLY A 901 18.64 -7.95 -16.50
N ILE A 902 19.74 -7.31 -16.16
CA ILE A 902 19.76 -6.13 -15.27
C ILE A 902 18.96 -4.97 -15.87
N ASN A 903 19.22 -4.65 -17.12
CA ASN A 903 18.65 -3.50 -17.83
C ASN A 903 17.65 -3.93 -18.91
N THR A 904 16.85 -4.97 -18.64
CA THR A 904 15.92 -5.56 -19.61
C THR A 904 15.01 -4.51 -20.28
N ILE A 905 14.39 -3.63 -19.51
CA ILE A 905 13.51 -2.59 -20.04
C ILE A 905 14.30 -1.55 -20.83
N LYS A 906 15.37 -0.99 -20.24
CA LYS A 906 16.21 0.04 -20.85
C LYS A 906 16.85 -0.41 -22.16
N ASN A 907 17.36 -1.64 -22.21
CA ASN A 907 18.00 -2.20 -23.40
C ASN A 907 17.02 -2.87 -24.35
N LYS A 908 15.72 -2.93 -24.00
CA LYS A 908 14.68 -3.67 -24.74
C LYS A 908 15.06 -5.16 -24.95
N GLU A 909 15.68 -5.78 -23.93
CA GLU A 909 16.14 -7.18 -23.95
C GLU A 909 15.02 -8.13 -23.50
N PHE A 910 13.85 -8.03 -24.10
CA PHE A 910 12.68 -8.86 -23.83
C PHE A 910 11.98 -9.25 -25.12
N ILE A 911 11.12 -10.24 -25.02
CA ILE A 911 10.23 -10.67 -26.09
C ILE A 911 8.80 -10.32 -25.63
N ARG A 912 8.09 -9.56 -26.45
CA ARG A 912 6.66 -9.27 -26.29
C ARG A 912 5.88 -10.08 -27.31
N VAL A 913 4.85 -10.76 -26.84
CA VAL A 913 3.89 -11.52 -27.66
C VAL A 913 2.51 -10.95 -27.40
N ASP A 914 1.93 -10.30 -28.41
CA ASP A 914 0.55 -9.83 -28.36
C ASP A 914 -0.36 -10.87 -29.05
N LEU A 915 -1.47 -11.21 -28.41
CA LEU A 915 -2.41 -12.23 -28.78
C LEU A 915 -3.79 -11.62 -29.02
N TYR A 916 -4.39 -11.89 -30.17
CA TYR A 916 -5.74 -11.40 -30.51
C TYR A 916 -6.56 -12.56 -31.08
N TYR A 917 -7.65 -12.90 -30.41
CA TYR A 917 -8.62 -13.89 -30.88
C TYR A 917 -9.90 -13.22 -31.34
N LYS A 918 -10.33 -13.57 -32.55
CA LYS A 918 -11.60 -13.15 -33.12
C LYS A 918 -12.03 -14.15 -34.23
N ASP A 919 -13.32 -14.42 -34.36
CA ASP A 919 -13.92 -15.20 -35.45
C ASP A 919 -13.21 -16.55 -35.67
N LYS A 920 -12.91 -17.29 -34.60
CA LYS A 920 -12.18 -18.58 -34.61
C LYS A 920 -10.73 -18.49 -35.09
N GLN A 921 -10.13 -17.31 -35.04
CA GLN A 921 -8.74 -17.08 -35.42
C GLN A 921 -7.97 -16.45 -34.26
N LEU A 922 -6.84 -17.02 -33.91
CA LEU A 922 -5.89 -16.43 -32.96
C LEU A 922 -4.66 -15.93 -33.75
N ASN A 923 -4.46 -14.63 -33.75
CA ASN A 923 -3.30 -13.99 -34.34
C ASN A 923 -2.23 -13.79 -33.24
N VAL A 924 -0.97 -14.09 -33.60
CA VAL A 924 0.18 -14.01 -32.72
C VAL A 924 1.18 -13.01 -33.29
N TYR A 925 1.36 -11.87 -32.60
CA TYR A 925 2.30 -10.82 -33.00
C TYR A 925 3.50 -10.83 -32.05
N ILE A 926 4.71 -10.96 -32.61
CA ILE A 926 5.91 -11.10 -31.82
C ILE A 926 6.91 -10.01 -32.18
N ASN A 927 7.43 -9.33 -31.17
CA ASN A 927 8.67 -8.58 -31.33
C ASN A 927 9.85 -9.56 -31.37
N LYS A 928 10.40 -9.79 -32.57
CA LYS A 928 11.44 -10.82 -32.81
C LYS A 928 12.84 -10.45 -32.33
N ASN A 929 13.05 -9.27 -31.77
CA ASN A 929 14.32 -8.87 -31.19
C ASN A 929 14.61 -9.76 -29.98
N ASN A 930 15.77 -10.38 -29.91
CA ASN A 930 16.25 -11.20 -28.78
C ASN A 930 15.73 -12.64 -28.67
N LEU A 931 14.99 -13.18 -29.64
CA LEU A 931 14.53 -14.59 -29.61
C LEU A 931 15.70 -15.58 -29.44
N GLU A 932 16.83 -15.34 -30.10
CA GLU A 932 18.02 -16.20 -30.04
C GLU A 932 18.70 -16.24 -28.67
N LYS A 933 18.40 -15.25 -27.81
CA LYS A 933 19.02 -15.12 -26.48
C LYS A 933 18.18 -15.75 -25.38
N TYR A 934 16.93 -16.17 -25.67
CA TYR A 934 16.01 -16.71 -24.67
C TYR A 934 16.31 -18.19 -24.36
N ASN A 935 16.54 -18.54 -23.10
CA ASN A 935 17.11 -19.82 -22.70
C ASN A 935 16.16 -20.76 -21.95
N TYR A 936 14.88 -20.41 -21.78
CA TYR A 936 13.91 -21.19 -21.03
C TYR A 936 12.88 -21.87 -21.95
N ASP A 937 12.25 -22.95 -21.49
CA ASP A 937 11.27 -23.73 -22.23
C ASP A 937 9.80 -23.28 -22.03
N ASP A 938 9.55 -22.27 -21.18
CA ASP A 938 8.21 -21.78 -20.85
C ASP A 938 7.49 -21.02 -21.99
N HIS A 939 8.09 -20.97 -23.18
CA HIS A 939 7.48 -20.55 -24.43
C HIS A 939 6.95 -21.74 -25.27
N ILE A 940 7.27 -22.96 -24.89
CA ILE A 940 6.75 -24.17 -25.55
C ILE A 940 5.31 -24.40 -25.12
N LEU A 941 4.41 -24.47 -26.07
CA LEU A 941 3.00 -24.64 -25.78
C LEU A 941 2.67 -26.09 -25.40
N GLY A 942 1.90 -26.26 -24.31
CA GLY A 942 1.34 -27.51 -23.86
C GLY A 942 -0.10 -27.69 -24.27
N LYS A 943 -0.95 -26.72 -23.90
CA LYS A 943 -2.39 -26.76 -24.19
C LYS A 943 -2.93 -25.39 -24.60
N ILE A 944 -3.99 -25.40 -25.38
CA ILE A 944 -4.86 -24.22 -25.60
C ILE A 944 -6.27 -24.61 -25.19
N GLU A 945 -6.88 -23.82 -24.30
CA GLU A 945 -8.25 -23.98 -23.86
C GLU A 945 -9.10 -22.82 -24.37
N ILE A 946 -10.25 -23.11 -24.98
CA ILE A 946 -11.24 -22.09 -25.34
C ILE A 946 -12.42 -22.26 -24.39
N TRP A 947 -12.69 -21.28 -23.59
CA TRP A 947 -13.81 -21.25 -22.68
C TRP A 947 -15.03 -20.60 -23.32
N ARG A 948 -16.25 -21.00 -22.89
CA ARG A 948 -17.53 -20.64 -23.52
C ARG A 948 -17.66 -21.16 -24.97
N ALA A 949 -17.27 -22.39 -25.14
CA ALA A 949 -17.16 -23.01 -26.46
C ALA A 949 -18.52 -23.07 -27.24
N ASP A 950 -19.66 -23.13 -26.57
CA ASP A 950 -21.00 -23.09 -27.16
C ASP A 950 -21.30 -21.78 -27.90
N GLU A 951 -20.69 -20.69 -27.53
CA GLU A 951 -20.83 -19.41 -28.24
C GLU A 951 -20.10 -19.41 -29.59
N ILE A 952 -19.04 -20.20 -29.71
CA ILE A 952 -18.25 -20.32 -30.94
C ILE A 952 -18.82 -21.39 -31.85
N TYR A 953 -19.11 -22.56 -31.29
CA TYR A 953 -19.51 -23.75 -32.06
C TYR A 953 -21.00 -24.01 -32.02
N GLY A 954 -21.79 -23.20 -31.29
CA GLY A 954 -23.23 -23.28 -31.11
C GLY A 954 -23.67 -24.20 -29.97
N LYS A 955 -24.84 -23.92 -29.38
CA LYS A 955 -25.44 -24.65 -28.22
C LYS A 955 -25.68 -26.15 -28.46
N LYS A 956 -25.51 -26.66 -29.71
CA LYS A 956 -25.69 -28.06 -30.05
C LYS A 956 -24.39 -28.86 -30.13
N ILE A 957 -23.27 -28.31 -29.71
CA ILE A 957 -21.99 -29.02 -29.67
C ILE A 957 -22.14 -30.32 -28.86
N LYS A 958 -21.73 -31.44 -29.44
CA LYS A 958 -21.78 -32.75 -28.82
C LYS A 958 -20.36 -33.20 -28.45
N LYS A 959 -20.28 -34.17 -27.49
CA LYS A 959 -19.00 -34.77 -27.09
C LYS A 959 -18.20 -35.33 -28.26
N ASP A 960 -18.90 -35.84 -29.29
CA ASP A 960 -18.28 -36.46 -30.46
C ASP A 960 -18.13 -35.48 -31.65
N THR A 961 -18.37 -34.16 -31.43
CA THR A 961 -18.16 -33.16 -32.47
C THR A 961 -16.67 -33.09 -32.75
N LYS A 962 -16.27 -33.30 -34.02
CA LYS A 962 -14.88 -33.11 -34.42
C LYS A 962 -14.57 -31.63 -34.47
N ILE A 963 -13.65 -31.22 -33.61
CA ILE A 963 -13.10 -29.86 -33.52
C ILE A 963 -11.61 -30.01 -33.73
N SER A 964 -11.02 -29.16 -34.55
CA SER A 964 -9.59 -29.18 -34.81
C SER A 964 -9.02 -27.75 -34.82
N LEU A 965 -7.74 -27.60 -34.61
CA LEU A 965 -7.03 -26.36 -34.86
C LEU A 965 -5.96 -26.59 -35.93
N SER A 966 -5.71 -25.56 -36.71
CA SER A 966 -4.65 -25.49 -37.70
C SER A 966 -3.62 -24.43 -37.29
N ILE A 967 -2.34 -24.77 -37.26
CA ILE A 967 -1.26 -23.86 -36.90
C ILE A 967 -0.47 -23.45 -38.12
N PHE A 968 -0.30 -22.13 -38.30
CA PHE A 968 0.51 -21.54 -39.37
C PHE A 968 1.77 -20.89 -38.77
N TYR A 969 2.92 -21.17 -39.38
CA TYR A 969 4.23 -20.77 -38.86
C TYR A 969 4.88 -19.66 -39.69
N TRP A 970 5.62 -18.77 -39.08
CA TRP A 970 6.37 -17.69 -39.72
C TRP A 970 7.48 -18.18 -40.65
N SER A 971 8.12 -19.31 -40.33
CA SER A 971 9.39 -19.75 -40.95
C SER A 971 9.24 -20.63 -42.17
N LYS A 972 8.04 -21.13 -42.45
CA LYS A 972 7.84 -22.10 -43.53
C LYS A 972 7.16 -21.45 -44.74
N LEU A 973 7.91 -21.27 -45.84
CA LEU A 973 7.43 -20.87 -47.18
C LEU A 973 6.45 -21.85 -47.79
N LYS A 974 6.25 -23.03 -47.21
CA LYS A 974 5.20 -24.00 -47.49
C LYS A 974 4.20 -24.04 -46.35
N LYS A 975 2.90 -24.08 -46.69
CA LYS A 975 1.80 -24.34 -45.75
C LYS A 975 1.95 -25.76 -45.15
N ASP A 976 2.87 -25.94 -44.23
CA ASP A 976 2.84 -27.12 -43.36
C ASP A 976 1.84 -26.77 -42.24
N GLU A 977 0.69 -27.35 -42.29
CA GLU A 977 -0.41 -27.20 -41.37
C GLU A 977 -0.36 -28.36 -40.38
N ASP A 978 -0.13 -28.07 -39.10
CA ASP A 978 -0.31 -29.05 -38.04
C ASP A 978 -1.78 -29.02 -37.62
N ILE A 979 -2.51 -30.11 -37.85
CA ILE A 979 -3.90 -30.27 -37.45
C ILE A 979 -3.94 -31.05 -36.13
N ILE A 980 -4.49 -30.43 -35.09
CA ILE A 980 -4.64 -31.02 -33.77
C ILE A 980 -6.10 -31.14 -33.42
N GLU A 981 -6.54 -32.36 -33.06
CA GLU A 981 -7.90 -32.61 -32.62
C GLU A 981 -8.13 -32.09 -31.17
N GLY A 982 -9.23 -31.39 -30.97
CA GLY A 982 -9.70 -30.90 -29.68
C GLY A 982 -10.69 -31.86 -29.02
N SER A 983 -10.73 -31.80 -27.70
CA SER A 983 -11.72 -32.47 -26.87
C SER A 983 -12.67 -31.47 -26.22
N TYR A 984 -13.97 -31.73 -26.31
CA TYR A 984 -15.01 -30.90 -25.68
C TYR A 984 -15.34 -31.37 -24.27
N ASP A 985 -15.12 -30.52 -23.31
CA ASP A 985 -15.58 -30.67 -21.93
C ASP A 985 -16.96 -29.99 -21.80
N LYS A 986 -18.01 -30.81 -21.81
CA LYS A 986 -19.38 -30.31 -21.73
C LYS A 986 -19.74 -29.72 -20.39
N GLU A 987 -19.15 -30.21 -19.30
CA GLU A 987 -19.46 -29.78 -17.92
C GLU A 987 -18.99 -28.34 -17.70
N ASN A 988 -17.82 -28.02 -18.21
CA ASN A 988 -17.20 -26.70 -18.05
C ASN A 988 -17.31 -25.83 -19.33
N ASN A 989 -18.06 -26.27 -20.34
CA ASN A 989 -18.29 -25.57 -21.61
C ASN A 989 -16.98 -25.07 -22.25
N LYS A 990 -15.99 -25.95 -22.37
CA LYS A 990 -14.68 -25.62 -22.96
C LYS A 990 -14.17 -26.66 -23.95
N VAL A 991 -13.37 -26.20 -24.91
CA VAL A 991 -12.61 -27.07 -25.83
C VAL A 991 -11.14 -27.02 -25.43
N ILE A 992 -10.52 -28.19 -25.38
CA ILE A 992 -9.10 -28.35 -25.00
C ILE A 992 -8.35 -28.98 -26.17
N PHE A 993 -7.31 -28.29 -26.63
CA PHE A 993 -6.34 -28.77 -27.59
C PHE A 993 -5.03 -29.11 -26.88
N ASP A 994 -4.65 -30.38 -26.89
CA ASP A 994 -3.40 -30.87 -26.29
C ASP A 994 -2.28 -30.91 -27.35
N LEU A 995 -1.46 -29.84 -27.35
CA LEU A 995 -0.38 -29.67 -28.32
C LEU A 995 0.78 -30.64 -28.09
N SER A 996 0.86 -31.27 -26.93
CA SER A 996 1.90 -32.27 -26.62
C SER A 996 1.75 -33.57 -27.41
N LYS A 997 0.58 -33.79 -28.05
CA LYS A 997 0.28 -34.95 -28.93
C LYS A 997 0.76 -34.73 -30.37
N GLY A 998 1.23 -33.52 -30.69
CA GLY A 998 1.81 -33.22 -32.01
C GLY A 998 3.15 -33.93 -32.25
N LYS A 999 3.62 -33.89 -33.51
CA LYS A 999 4.87 -34.55 -33.91
C LYS A 999 6.13 -33.86 -33.40
N GLU A 1000 6.07 -32.56 -33.12
CA GLU A 1000 7.20 -31.71 -32.66
C GLU A 1000 6.81 -30.79 -31.50
N LYS A 1001 7.78 -30.24 -30.77
CA LYS A 1001 7.56 -29.18 -29.79
C LYS A 1001 7.08 -27.92 -30.52
N ILE A 1002 5.92 -27.39 -30.14
CA ILE A 1002 5.36 -26.18 -30.72
C ILE A 1002 5.76 -24.99 -29.86
N SER A 1003 6.60 -24.11 -30.42
CA SER A 1003 7.02 -22.87 -29.79
C SER A 1003 6.03 -21.74 -30.10
N LEU A 1004 5.62 -20.99 -29.08
CA LEU A 1004 4.82 -19.77 -29.26
C LEU A 1004 5.50 -18.75 -30.18
N PHE A 1005 6.84 -18.75 -30.19
CA PHE A 1005 7.66 -17.83 -31.00
C PHE A 1005 7.62 -18.12 -32.51
N ASP A 1006 7.24 -19.32 -32.89
CA ASP A 1006 7.18 -19.73 -34.30
C ASP A 1006 5.82 -19.52 -34.93
N ILE A 1007 4.76 -19.33 -34.12
CA ILE A 1007 3.40 -19.25 -34.57
C ILE A 1007 3.09 -17.87 -35.15
N ASN A 1008 2.42 -17.84 -36.31
CA ASN A 1008 1.82 -16.65 -36.88
C ASN A 1008 0.32 -16.57 -36.54
N GLU A 1009 -0.36 -17.68 -36.76
CA GLU A 1009 -1.81 -17.75 -36.68
C GLU A 1009 -2.27 -19.15 -36.29
N ILE A 1010 -3.39 -19.24 -35.59
CA ILE A 1010 -4.09 -20.51 -35.30
C ILE A 1010 -5.54 -20.36 -35.73
N ILE A 1011 -6.04 -21.28 -36.57
CA ILE A 1011 -7.44 -21.34 -36.97
C ILE A 1011 -8.13 -22.50 -36.25
N PHE A 1012 -9.27 -22.21 -35.65
CA PHE A 1012 -10.10 -23.17 -34.92
C PHE A 1012 -11.27 -23.60 -35.79
N ASN A 1013 -11.26 -24.84 -36.24
CA ASN A 1013 -12.23 -25.43 -37.20
C ASN A 1013 -13.41 -26.14 -36.51
#